data_d96d5e076c76b831ab1de26548ea77b8
#
_entry.id   d96d5e076c76b831ab1de26548ea77b8
#
_cell.length_a   1.000
_cell.length_b   1.000
_cell.length_c   1.000
_cell.angle_alpha   90.00
_cell.angle_beta   90.00
_cell.angle_gamma   90.00
#
_symmetry.space_group_name_H-M   'P 1'
#
loop_
_entity.id
_entity.type
_entity.pdbx_description
1 polymer ?
#
loop_
_entity_poly.entity_id
_entity_poly.type
_entity_poly.pdbx_seq_one_letter_code
_entity_poly.pdbx_strand_id
1 'polypeptide(L)'
;MRLPELLAPVGSAEHLKLAILSGANSIYLSGENFGARKYAENFTVAEIREAVKYAHLHNVKVYVTVNTLIKEGELEKVSNYLLKLYKIGVDAVLIQDIGLVKIINENIPKLRVHASTQMNIHNIEGIKWAYEHNIKRVVLPREMELKELREIIDYAHPLGIEIEIFAHGALCYSYSGHCLLSSMQGGRSGNRGTCAQPCRERYELNINRSKRINPKTEGDYLLSPKDLSLYEHLDEIVNLGVDSIKIEGRMRSNDYVATVIKNYRKRLNRLRYDKTAREINRNIKELERKNKGKKGRSTDLKKAHDKENIGRLKEEQRMQNLESLEELELVFNREFTTGHLIPKNNPMIMNRKKPGHQGLYIGKIHRYNPQTEEIHILLKDNLIHIPEKGDGILIETNHNLENDDQNKENNIKANKKLKTKQDKRAKRREKRAKKEIDRDNETNQNNSIIQTYGFDISSKPVLKDSKDKHWRKRERDKDIEGKLLVIKRVRENKRINFPLKKGSKVYLTKKNSLLNEVKDLPHKKENHFIKKSLLELYFRIDSDNYPHLKGNLKLDNGKVITLKVKGEHAWQEAIKKPISNETIKKQLLKIGDLPYYIEKITINNNKSLFTPISEINELRRTFFNELEEKIIESYKPKLEDMEIAERNINALNEDLRKRIDLKSKVQNNVSNYKLSSYINSLEILRELNKKEAVFDRIYLEIPPNKSFEEISEEIIENKSIQEHELNISYCVNFLKKAIEISQNQDYKLIWKLPDIAHKQTKESIIKIIGILKKMNLEIDIMTSSIGLGESLKGRFNLNLYGNYPSNVYNLEAVLELNNFEVLCISPEIYKKNIKDLMEDYHKELSKNNTTLPELEVLVHGNIESMITRKELISKKQLKLINKYNKNHGKSFDDCYIDSNEYSLKNRKGQFYPIKTNLNEDNMIILNSEELCLFEDINYLKSIGIFNFSIDARWKSLEYIEDIGKAYRELIDEKTDDIDESKKTIDKHCPNLTKANFDKGLK
;
A
#
# COMPACT_ATOMS: atom_id res chain seq x y z
N MET A 1 -1.18 17.21 -22.84
CA MET A 1 -0.84 16.16 -21.85
C MET A 1 -1.57 16.48 -20.57
N ARG A 2 -2.35 15.56 -20.07
CA ARG A 2 -3.07 15.67 -18.79
C ARG A 2 -2.09 15.36 -17.68
N LEU A 3 -1.97 16.22 -16.64
CA LEU A 3 -1.25 15.88 -15.44
C LEU A 3 -2.05 14.85 -14.63
N PRO A 4 -1.38 13.93 -13.93
CA PRO A 4 -2.07 13.00 -13.06
C PRO A 4 -2.78 13.74 -11.92
N GLU A 5 -3.88 13.18 -11.49
CA GLU A 5 -4.59 13.60 -10.27
C GLU A 5 -3.70 13.33 -9.06
N LEU A 6 -3.51 14.33 -8.18
CA LEU A 6 -2.79 14.17 -6.92
C LEU A 6 -3.80 13.79 -5.84
N LEU A 7 -3.79 12.52 -5.44
CA LEU A 7 -4.70 11.94 -4.47
C LEU A 7 -4.09 11.93 -3.06
N ALA A 8 -4.68 12.72 -2.17
CA ALA A 8 -4.18 12.93 -0.82
C ALA A 8 -4.89 12.06 0.23
N PRO A 9 -4.15 11.57 1.26
CA PRO A 9 -4.72 10.84 2.38
C PRO A 9 -5.41 11.78 3.36
N VAL A 10 -6.63 11.42 3.80
CA VAL A 10 -7.37 12.16 4.81
C VAL A 10 -7.82 11.20 5.92
N GLY A 11 -7.28 11.39 7.12
CA GLY A 11 -7.62 10.61 8.32
C GLY A 11 -8.40 11.40 9.36
N SER A 12 -8.51 12.73 9.21
CA SER A 12 -9.24 13.63 10.11
C SER A 12 -9.74 14.88 9.37
N ALA A 13 -10.62 15.65 9.99
CA ALA A 13 -11.11 16.91 9.44
C ALA A 13 -9.99 17.95 9.21
N GLU A 14 -8.94 17.93 10.05
CA GLU A 14 -7.79 18.78 9.87
C GLU A 14 -6.95 18.37 8.65
N HIS A 15 -6.74 17.04 8.46
CA HIS A 15 -6.10 16.52 7.24
C HIS A 15 -6.85 16.95 5.97
N LEU A 16 -8.18 16.95 5.99
CA LEU A 16 -9.01 17.40 4.86
C LEU A 16 -8.64 18.82 4.43
N LYS A 17 -8.68 19.76 5.38
CA LYS A 17 -8.34 21.17 5.12
C LYS A 17 -6.92 21.31 4.61
N LEU A 18 -5.94 20.71 5.29
CA LEU A 18 -4.54 20.80 4.93
C LEU A 18 -4.23 20.18 3.56
N ALA A 19 -4.83 19.03 3.22
CA ALA A 19 -4.66 18.41 1.92
C ALA A 19 -5.15 19.29 0.77
N ILE A 20 -6.33 19.88 0.91
CA ILE A 20 -6.91 20.78 -0.08
C ILE A 20 -6.07 22.05 -0.21
N LEU A 21 -5.70 22.67 0.91
CA LEU A 21 -4.88 23.89 0.94
C LEU A 21 -3.47 23.68 0.40
N SER A 22 -2.96 22.45 0.45
CA SER A 22 -1.65 22.04 -0.10
C SER A 22 -1.71 21.66 -1.59
N GLY A 23 -2.91 21.67 -2.21
CA GLY A 23 -3.10 21.50 -3.65
C GLY A 23 -3.46 20.09 -4.11
N ALA A 24 -4.11 19.28 -3.29
CA ALA A 24 -4.70 18.01 -3.73
C ALA A 24 -5.77 18.24 -4.81
N ASN A 25 -5.88 17.31 -5.78
CA ASN A 25 -6.99 17.27 -6.75
C ASN A 25 -8.14 16.40 -6.25
N SER A 26 -7.80 15.42 -5.44
CA SER A 26 -8.73 14.48 -4.83
C SER A 26 -8.20 14.04 -3.48
N ILE A 27 -9.13 13.57 -2.67
CA ILE A 27 -8.83 13.02 -1.34
C ILE A 27 -9.44 11.64 -1.21
N TYR A 28 -8.81 10.79 -0.40
CA TYR A 28 -9.43 9.54 0.01
C TYR A 28 -9.50 9.47 1.55
N LEU A 29 -10.67 9.09 2.00
CA LEU A 29 -10.99 8.95 3.42
C LEU A 29 -11.71 7.62 3.67
N SER A 30 -11.99 7.30 4.92
CA SER A 30 -12.72 6.11 5.34
C SER A 30 -13.81 6.47 6.31
N GLY A 31 -14.94 5.77 6.23
CA GLY A 31 -15.86 5.71 7.34
C GLY A 31 -15.33 4.89 8.51
N GLU A 32 -16.05 4.91 9.63
CA GLU A 32 -15.75 4.12 10.84
C GLU A 32 -15.67 2.62 10.58
N ASN A 33 -16.43 2.13 9.57
CA ASN A 33 -16.51 0.72 9.20
C ASN A 33 -15.97 0.49 7.79
N PHE A 34 -15.62 -0.76 7.48
CA PHE A 34 -15.27 -1.26 6.14
C PHE A 34 -14.02 -0.66 5.50
N GLY A 35 -13.19 0.07 6.25
CA GLY A 35 -11.95 0.66 5.75
C GLY A 35 -10.68 -0.06 6.22
N ALA A 36 -9.67 -0.17 5.34
CA ALA A 36 -8.40 -0.88 5.60
C ALA A 36 -7.47 -0.19 6.62
N ARG A 37 -7.91 0.85 7.33
CA ARG A 37 -7.18 1.54 8.41
C ARG A 37 -8.11 1.79 9.59
N LYS A 38 -8.55 0.71 10.25
CA LYS A 38 -9.51 0.75 11.37
C LYS A 38 -9.07 1.67 12.52
N TYR A 39 -7.76 1.77 12.76
CA TYR A 39 -7.19 2.58 13.86
C TYR A 39 -6.88 4.04 13.48
N ALA A 40 -7.23 4.50 12.28
CA ALA A 40 -7.30 5.93 11.99
C ALA A 40 -8.52 6.54 12.70
N GLU A 41 -8.59 7.85 12.81
CA GLU A 41 -9.73 8.55 13.40
C GLU A 41 -11.03 8.22 12.66
N ASN A 42 -10.96 8.12 11.31
CA ASN A 42 -12.08 7.81 10.42
C ASN A 42 -13.26 8.80 10.57
N PHE A 43 -14.27 8.68 9.73
CA PHE A 43 -15.36 9.64 9.64
C PHE A 43 -16.71 8.97 9.87
N THR A 44 -17.58 9.60 10.61
CA THR A 44 -19.02 9.29 10.62
C THR A 44 -19.65 9.66 9.26
N VAL A 45 -20.83 9.13 8.95
CA VAL A 45 -21.56 9.47 7.72
C VAL A 45 -21.87 10.98 7.63
N ALA A 46 -22.14 11.63 8.77
CA ALA A 46 -22.36 13.06 8.84
C ALA A 46 -21.08 13.86 8.51
N GLU A 47 -19.96 13.47 9.06
CA GLU A 47 -18.65 14.08 8.76
C GLU A 47 -18.22 13.84 7.31
N ILE A 48 -18.54 12.67 6.71
CA ILE A 48 -18.31 12.43 5.28
C ILE A 48 -19.11 13.42 4.45
N ARG A 49 -20.38 13.70 4.80
CA ARG A 49 -21.20 14.68 4.10
C ARG A 49 -20.59 16.08 4.15
N GLU A 50 -20.10 16.51 5.30
CA GLU A 50 -19.42 17.81 5.44
C GLU A 50 -18.07 17.83 4.69
N ALA A 51 -17.33 16.73 4.71
CA ALA A 51 -16.09 16.59 3.95
C ALA A 51 -16.33 16.68 2.43
N VAL A 52 -17.37 16.02 1.92
CA VAL A 52 -17.78 16.09 0.52
C VAL A 52 -18.18 17.52 0.14
N LYS A 53 -19.00 18.16 0.96
CA LYS A 53 -19.39 19.57 0.76
C LYS A 53 -18.16 20.48 0.66
N TYR A 54 -17.28 20.41 1.64
CA TYR A 54 -16.08 21.25 1.67
C TYR A 54 -15.16 20.99 0.48
N ALA A 55 -14.94 19.74 0.13
CA ALA A 55 -14.05 19.34 -0.97
C ALA A 55 -14.62 19.79 -2.34
N HIS A 56 -15.90 19.56 -2.59
CA HIS A 56 -16.57 19.92 -3.85
C HIS A 56 -16.59 21.43 -4.08
N LEU A 57 -16.78 22.25 -3.04
CA LEU A 57 -16.65 23.71 -3.13
C LEU A 57 -15.25 24.13 -3.63
N HIS A 58 -14.21 23.33 -3.35
CA HIS A 58 -12.83 23.56 -3.77
C HIS A 58 -12.44 22.81 -5.06
N ASN A 59 -13.39 22.22 -5.81
CA ASN A 59 -13.16 21.34 -6.97
C ASN A 59 -12.27 20.13 -6.65
N VAL A 60 -12.35 19.60 -5.45
CA VAL A 60 -11.60 18.42 -5.01
C VAL A 60 -12.54 17.22 -4.92
N LYS A 61 -12.21 16.12 -5.58
CA LYS A 61 -13.00 14.90 -5.55
C LYS A 61 -12.81 14.13 -4.23
N VAL A 62 -13.84 13.39 -3.84
CA VAL A 62 -13.83 12.59 -2.60
C VAL A 62 -14.05 11.13 -2.93
N TYR A 63 -13.08 10.29 -2.54
CA TYR A 63 -13.15 8.84 -2.65
C TYR A 63 -13.24 8.21 -1.27
N VAL A 64 -14.23 7.33 -1.08
CA VAL A 64 -14.42 6.65 0.20
C VAL A 64 -13.93 5.22 0.12
N THR A 65 -13.08 4.81 1.06
CA THR A 65 -12.58 3.43 1.10
C THR A 65 -13.59 2.52 1.79
N VAL A 66 -14.06 1.50 1.05
CA VAL A 66 -14.86 0.36 1.51
C VAL A 66 -14.09 -0.89 1.11
N ASN A 67 -12.81 -0.92 1.48
CA ASN A 67 -11.80 -1.82 0.95
C ASN A 67 -11.31 -2.85 1.97
N THR A 68 -12.24 -3.46 2.67
CA THR A 68 -12.05 -4.67 3.46
C THR A 68 -12.92 -5.79 2.90
N LEU A 69 -12.56 -7.02 3.16
CA LEU A 69 -13.42 -8.16 2.89
C LEU A 69 -14.65 -8.11 3.80
N ILE A 70 -15.81 -8.51 3.30
CA ILE A 70 -17.10 -8.40 3.98
C ILE A 70 -17.60 -9.78 4.38
N LYS A 71 -17.99 -9.93 5.63
CA LYS A 71 -18.61 -11.16 6.13
C LYS A 71 -20.08 -11.22 5.71
N GLU A 72 -20.63 -12.43 5.59
CA GLU A 72 -22.03 -12.63 5.25
C GLU A 72 -22.98 -11.75 6.08
N GLY A 73 -22.90 -11.80 7.37
CA GLY A 73 -23.74 -10.98 8.29
C GLY A 73 -23.48 -9.48 8.28
N GLU A 74 -22.55 -8.98 7.44
CA GLU A 74 -22.27 -7.54 7.25
C GLU A 74 -22.85 -6.99 5.95
N LEU A 75 -23.39 -7.85 5.05
CA LEU A 75 -23.85 -7.46 3.71
C LEU A 75 -24.95 -6.39 3.76
N GLU A 76 -25.98 -6.56 4.57
CA GLU A 76 -27.05 -5.56 4.72
C GLU A 76 -26.50 -4.21 5.18
N LYS A 77 -25.60 -4.23 6.17
CA LYS A 77 -25.01 -3.01 6.74
C LYS A 77 -24.15 -2.27 5.71
N VAL A 78 -23.34 -2.98 4.93
CA VAL A 78 -22.48 -2.36 3.92
C VAL A 78 -23.28 -1.86 2.73
N SER A 79 -24.35 -2.57 2.30
CA SER A 79 -25.23 -2.14 1.21
C SER A 79 -25.94 -0.84 1.56
N ASN A 80 -26.49 -0.73 2.77
CA ASN A 80 -27.07 0.52 3.27
C ASN A 80 -26.04 1.64 3.39
N TYR A 81 -24.79 1.33 3.74
CA TYR A 81 -23.73 2.31 3.80
C TYR A 81 -23.37 2.83 2.39
N LEU A 82 -23.24 1.95 1.39
CA LEU A 82 -22.99 2.32 0.00
C LEU A 82 -24.10 3.24 -0.57
N LEU A 83 -25.37 2.93 -0.27
CA LEU A 83 -26.50 3.77 -0.65
C LEU A 83 -26.40 5.18 -0.02
N LYS A 84 -26.02 5.26 1.26
CA LYS A 84 -25.81 6.57 1.94
C LYS A 84 -24.68 7.37 1.29
N LEU A 85 -23.56 6.72 0.97
CA LEU A 85 -22.45 7.37 0.27
C LEU A 85 -22.86 7.89 -1.11
N TYR A 86 -23.63 7.08 -1.86
CA TYR A 86 -24.16 7.48 -3.16
C TYR A 86 -25.07 8.72 -3.05
N LYS A 87 -26.02 8.73 -2.11
CA LYS A 87 -26.92 9.87 -1.86
C LYS A 87 -26.20 11.14 -1.41
N ILE A 88 -25.06 11.01 -0.70
CA ILE A 88 -24.21 12.16 -0.33
C ILE A 88 -23.54 12.76 -1.56
N GLY A 89 -23.28 11.96 -2.60
CA GLY A 89 -22.61 12.39 -3.83
C GLY A 89 -21.09 12.22 -3.75
N VAL A 90 -20.59 11.15 -3.10
CA VAL A 90 -19.16 10.78 -3.19
C VAL A 90 -18.80 10.46 -4.64
N ASP A 91 -17.58 10.84 -5.07
CA ASP A 91 -17.18 10.68 -6.46
C ASP A 91 -16.89 9.23 -6.84
N ALA A 92 -16.41 8.41 -5.90
CA ALA A 92 -16.22 6.97 -6.06
C ALA A 92 -16.01 6.26 -4.72
N VAL A 93 -16.16 4.93 -4.74
CA VAL A 93 -15.77 4.04 -3.64
C VAL A 93 -14.61 3.15 -4.06
N LEU A 94 -13.65 2.91 -3.13
CA LEU A 94 -12.56 1.97 -3.34
C LEU A 94 -12.96 0.62 -2.74
N ILE A 95 -13.00 -0.43 -3.55
CA ILE A 95 -13.51 -1.76 -3.19
C ILE A 95 -12.38 -2.80 -3.28
N GLN A 96 -12.38 -3.76 -2.33
CA GLN A 96 -11.57 -4.97 -2.37
C GLN A 96 -12.42 -6.21 -2.60
N ASP A 97 -13.56 -6.30 -1.97
CA ASP A 97 -14.47 -7.45 -1.97
C ASP A 97 -15.20 -7.57 -3.30
N ILE A 98 -15.12 -8.74 -3.92
CA ILE A 98 -15.70 -9.01 -5.24
C ILE A 98 -17.24 -9.02 -5.17
N GLY A 99 -17.81 -9.56 -4.10
CA GLY A 99 -19.26 -9.54 -3.89
C GLY A 99 -19.81 -8.10 -3.81
N LEU A 100 -19.03 -7.14 -3.30
CA LEU A 100 -19.44 -5.74 -3.31
C LEU A 100 -19.43 -5.14 -4.72
N VAL A 101 -18.54 -5.59 -5.60
CA VAL A 101 -18.55 -5.14 -7.00
C VAL A 101 -19.88 -5.55 -7.66
N LYS A 102 -20.29 -6.81 -7.46
CA LYS A 102 -21.59 -7.32 -7.92
C LYS A 102 -22.76 -6.51 -7.34
N ILE A 103 -22.81 -6.35 -6.02
CA ILE A 103 -23.88 -5.58 -5.35
C ILE A 103 -24.01 -4.18 -5.93
N ILE A 104 -22.89 -3.48 -6.14
CA ILE A 104 -22.90 -2.11 -6.68
C ILE A 104 -23.39 -2.12 -8.13
N ASN A 105 -22.88 -3.01 -8.96
CA ASN A 105 -23.27 -3.06 -10.38
C ASN A 105 -24.77 -3.35 -10.58
N GLU A 106 -25.34 -4.22 -9.77
CA GLU A 106 -26.75 -4.60 -9.85
C GLU A 106 -27.68 -3.55 -9.20
N ASN A 107 -27.27 -2.97 -8.06
CA ASN A 107 -28.19 -2.18 -7.24
C ASN A 107 -27.93 -0.67 -7.27
N ILE A 108 -26.67 -0.24 -7.49
CA ILE A 108 -26.28 1.19 -7.53
C ILE A 108 -25.37 1.45 -8.74
N PRO A 109 -25.78 1.14 -9.99
CA PRO A 109 -24.88 1.10 -11.15
C PRO A 109 -24.24 2.44 -11.51
N LYS A 110 -24.74 3.56 -10.97
CA LYS A 110 -24.18 4.90 -11.16
C LYS A 110 -23.09 5.25 -10.13
N LEU A 111 -22.93 4.48 -9.06
CA LEU A 111 -21.85 4.65 -8.10
C LEU A 111 -20.55 4.16 -8.74
N ARG A 112 -19.57 5.05 -8.88
CA ARG A 112 -18.28 4.67 -9.48
C ARG A 112 -17.47 3.79 -8.54
N VAL A 113 -16.94 2.69 -9.09
CA VAL A 113 -16.05 1.76 -8.38
C VAL A 113 -14.60 1.97 -8.83
N HIS A 114 -13.72 2.10 -7.86
CA HIS A 114 -12.27 2.02 -8.05
C HIS A 114 -11.77 0.72 -7.39
N ALA A 115 -11.08 -0.13 -8.15
CA ALA A 115 -10.46 -1.33 -7.58
C ALA A 115 -9.35 -0.92 -6.61
N SER A 116 -9.46 -1.36 -5.36
CA SER A 116 -8.38 -1.16 -4.37
C SER A 116 -7.13 -1.95 -4.77
N THR A 117 -5.96 -1.47 -4.37
CA THR A 117 -4.71 -2.23 -4.53
C THR A 117 -4.79 -3.62 -3.87
N GLN A 118 -5.68 -3.81 -2.90
CA GLN A 118 -5.90 -5.09 -2.23
C GLN A 118 -6.64 -6.13 -3.10
N MET A 119 -7.28 -5.73 -4.21
CA MET A 119 -7.76 -6.68 -5.24
C MET A 119 -6.61 -7.31 -6.04
N ASN A 120 -5.40 -6.74 -5.93
CA ASN A 120 -4.19 -7.23 -6.59
C ASN A 120 -4.30 -7.40 -8.11
N ILE A 121 -4.97 -6.47 -8.79
CA ILE A 121 -5.02 -6.42 -10.26
C ILE A 121 -3.66 -5.96 -10.78
N HIS A 122 -2.90 -6.86 -11.38
CA HIS A 122 -1.50 -6.63 -11.76
C HIS A 122 -1.14 -7.05 -13.20
N ASN A 123 -2.12 -7.42 -14.02
CA ASN A 123 -1.94 -7.84 -15.40
C ASN A 123 -3.09 -7.37 -16.29
N ILE A 124 -2.92 -7.52 -17.60
CA ILE A 124 -3.91 -7.08 -18.60
C ILE A 124 -5.25 -7.81 -18.45
N GLU A 125 -5.22 -9.09 -18.09
CA GLU A 125 -6.43 -9.91 -17.93
C GLU A 125 -7.27 -9.41 -16.74
N GLY A 126 -6.61 -8.98 -15.66
CA GLY A 126 -7.28 -8.32 -14.55
C GLY A 126 -7.86 -6.95 -14.92
N ILE A 127 -7.21 -6.19 -15.83
CA ILE A 127 -7.77 -4.94 -16.37
C ILE A 127 -8.99 -5.24 -17.24
N LYS A 128 -8.96 -6.29 -18.06
CA LYS A 128 -10.11 -6.72 -18.86
C LYS A 128 -11.29 -7.09 -17.96
N TRP A 129 -11.04 -7.90 -16.93
CA TRP A 129 -12.05 -8.25 -15.93
C TRP A 129 -12.63 -6.99 -15.26
N ALA A 130 -11.79 -6.03 -14.87
CA ALA A 130 -12.23 -4.78 -14.27
C ALA A 130 -13.12 -3.97 -15.21
N TYR A 131 -12.85 -3.98 -16.52
CA TYR A 131 -13.69 -3.35 -17.54
C TYR A 131 -15.06 -4.01 -17.65
N GLU A 132 -15.10 -5.33 -17.72
CA GLU A 132 -16.32 -6.14 -17.81
C GLU A 132 -17.22 -5.95 -16.59
N HIS A 133 -16.59 -5.68 -15.41
CA HIS A 133 -17.28 -5.43 -14.13
C HIS A 133 -17.47 -3.93 -13.83
N ASN A 134 -17.48 -3.07 -14.85
CA ASN A 134 -17.77 -1.63 -14.75
C ASN A 134 -16.86 -0.84 -13.77
N ILE A 135 -15.68 -1.35 -13.45
CA ILE A 135 -14.68 -0.66 -12.63
C ILE A 135 -14.06 0.48 -13.46
N LYS A 136 -14.02 1.70 -12.92
CA LYS A 136 -13.58 2.90 -13.64
C LYS A 136 -12.12 3.24 -13.42
N ARG A 137 -11.53 2.80 -12.31
CA ARG A 137 -10.11 3.02 -11.99
C ARG A 137 -9.54 1.80 -11.29
N VAL A 138 -8.31 1.44 -11.63
CA VAL A 138 -7.56 0.37 -10.96
C VAL A 138 -6.37 0.96 -10.24
N VAL A 139 -6.27 0.71 -8.92
CA VAL A 139 -5.10 1.04 -8.11
C VAL A 139 -4.14 -0.13 -8.17
N LEU A 140 -3.08 -0.01 -8.97
CA LEU A 140 -2.12 -1.10 -9.16
C LEU A 140 -1.34 -1.43 -7.88
N PRO A 141 -0.90 -2.69 -7.70
CA PRO A 141 0.02 -3.06 -6.63
C PRO A 141 1.37 -2.33 -6.78
N ARG A 142 2.11 -2.26 -5.66
CA ARG A 142 3.39 -1.52 -5.57
C ARG A 142 4.58 -2.32 -6.09
N GLU A 143 4.33 -3.55 -6.48
CA GLU A 143 5.31 -4.53 -6.96
C GLU A 143 5.50 -4.49 -8.47
N MET A 144 4.80 -3.59 -9.17
CA MET A 144 4.87 -3.40 -10.62
C MET A 144 6.21 -2.78 -11.07
N GLU A 145 6.67 -3.18 -12.25
CA GLU A 145 7.79 -2.55 -12.96
C GLU A 145 7.31 -1.50 -13.98
N LEU A 146 8.20 -0.60 -14.36
CA LEU A 146 7.87 0.50 -15.29
C LEU A 146 7.41 0.01 -16.67
N LYS A 147 7.96 -1.13 -17.14
CA LYS A 147 7.56 -1.75 -18.41
C LYS A 147 6.15 -2.31 -18.35
N GLU A 148 5.84 -3.03 -17.26
CA GLU A 148 4.52 -3.60 -17.02
C GLU A 148 3.46 -2.50 -16.87
N LEU A 149 3.82 -1.42 -16.16
CA LEU A 149 2.94 -0.25 -15.99
C LEU A 149 2.58 0.38 -17.35
N ARG A 150 3.55 0.53 -18.27
CA ARG A 150 3.28 1.07 -19.60
C ARG A 150 2.28 0.21 -20.38
N GLU A 151 2.50 -1.10 -20.41
CA GLU A 151 1.62 -2.01 -21.13
C GLU A 151 0.19 -2.02 -20.58
N ILE A 152 0.06 -1.95 -19.25
CA ILE A 152 -1.25 -1.86 -18.60
C ILE A 152 -1.93 -0.55 -18.97
N ILE A 153 -1.22 0.59 -18.96
CA ILE A 153 -1.78 1.89 -19.33
C ILE A 153 -2.23 1.88 -20.80
N ASP A 154 -1.37 1.39 -21.70
CA ASP A 154 -1.66 1.34 -23.13
C ASP A 154 -2.89 0.46 -23.44
N TYR A 155 -3.14 -0.58 -22.62
CA TYR A 155 -4.31 -1.43 -22.73
C TYR A 155 -5.57 -0.83 -22.06
N ALA A 156 -5.42 -0.21 -20.90
CA ALA A 156 -6.53 0.30 -20.09
C ALA A 156 -7.21 1.56 -20.67
N HIS A 157 -6.40 2.48 -21.21
CA HIS A 157 -6.92 3.77 -21.71
C HIS A 157 -7.93 3.63 -22.85
N PRO A 158 -7.73 2.78 -23.88
CA PRO A 158 -8.75 2.53 -24.91
C PRO A 158 -10.07 2.01 -24.36
N LEU A 159 -10.04 1.30 -23.22
CA LEU A 159 -11.22 0.81 -22.53
C LEU A 159 -11.88 1.86 -21.61
N GLY A 160 -11.25 3.03 -21.45
CA GLY A 160 -11.72 4.07 -20.55
C GLY A 160 -11.45 3.79 -19.05
N ILE A 161 -10.54 2.87 -18.73
CA ILE A 161 -10.11 2.60 -17.36
C ILE A 161 -8.94 3.51 -16.98
N GLU A 162 -9.07 4.20 -15.86
CA GLU A 162 -8.02 5.03 -15.29
C GLU A 162 -7.04 4.17 -14.45
N ILE A 163 -5.75 4.50 -14.52
CA ILE A 163 -4.69 3.82 -13.78
C ILE A 163 -4.15 4.73 -12.68
N GLU A 164 -4.19 4.21 -11.44
CA GLU A 164 -3.66 4.86 -10.24
C GLU A 164 -2.47 4.07 -9.68
N ILE A 165 -1.40 4.78 -9.30
CA ILE A 165 -0.24 4.21 -8.62
C ILE A 165 0.07 4.94 -7.32
N PHE A 166 0.70 4.25 -6.37
CA PHE A 166 1.30 4.92 -5.23
C PHE A 166 2.58 5.64 -5.62
N ALA A 167 2.73 6.90 -5.19
CA ALA A 167 3.91 7.71 -5.45
C ALA A 167 4.74 8.01 -4.21
N HIS A 168 4.14 7.97 -3.01
CA HIS A 168 4.84 8.27 -1.76
C HIS A 168 4.24 7.54 -0.56
N GLY A 169 5.10 7.21 0.42
CA GLY A 169 4.72 6.69 1.73
C GLY A 169 5.02 5.21 1.93
N ALA A 170 4.39 4.59 2.92
CA ALA A 170 4.74 3.25 3.37
C ALA A 170 4.54 2.18 2.30
N LEU A 171 5.56 1.32 2.13
CA LEU A 171 5.46 0.08 1.36
C LEU A 171 5.00 -1.09 2.24
N CYS A 172 4.25 -2.02 1.65
CA CYS A 172 4.02 -3.33 2.20
C CYS A 172 5.16 -4.27 1.78
N TYR A 173 5.46 -5.28 2.59
CA TYR A 173 6.45 -6.30 2.25
C TYR A 173 5.86 -7.39 1.33
N SER A 174 4.63 -7.81 1.61
CA SER A 174 3.88 -8.79 0.84
C SER A 174 3.06 -8.11 -0.26
N TYR A 175 2.77 -8.84 -1.32
CA TYR A 175 1.74 -8.42 -2.28
C TYR A 175 0.46 -8.03 -1.55
N SER A 176 -0.14 -6.93 -2.01
CA SER A 176 -1.36 -6.40 -1.41
C SER A 176 -2.50 -7.42 -1.55
N GLY A 177 -3.30 -7.60 -0.48
CA GLY A 177 -4.39 -8.58 -0.45
C GLY A 177 -3.96 -10.03 -0.09
N HIS A 178 -2.68 -10.39 -0.21
CA HIS A 178 -2.17 -11.76 -0.01
C HIS A 178 -1.47 -11.99 1.33
N CYS A 179 -1.46 -11.01 2.25
CA CYS A 179 -0.76 -11.15 3.53
C CYS A 179 -1.70 -11.63 4.64
N LEU A 180 -1.47 -12.82 5.14
CA LEU A 180 -2.16 -13.43 6.28
C LEU A 180 -1.32 -13.43 7.58
N LEU A 181 -0.02 -13.04 7.54
CA LEU A 181 0.89 -13.16 8.68
C LEU A 181 0.36 -12.49 9.95
N SER A 182 -0.24 -11.31 9.83
CA SER A 182 -0.76 -10.57 10.98
C SER A 182 -2.01 -11.21 11.60
N SER A 183 -2.86 -11.82 10.79
CA SER A 183 -4.04 -12.55 11.29
C SER A 183 -3.65 -13.87 11.93
N MET A 184 -2.71 -14.61 11.33
CA MET A 184 -2.22 -15.89 11.88
C MET A 184 -1.48 -15.70 13.22
N GLN A 185 -0.67 -14.66 13.37
CA GLN A 185 0.05 -14.37 14.61
C GLN A 185 -0.82 -13.83 15.74
N GLY A 186 -1.94 -13.19 15.47
CA GLY A 186 -2.67 -12.50 16.53
C GLY A 186 -4.12 -12.12 16.22
N GLY A 187 -4.74 -12.69 15.18
CA GLY A 187 -6.13 -12.43 14.80
C GLY A 187 -6.38 -11.02 14.23
N ARG A 188 -5.32 -10.30 13.79
CA ARG A 188 -5.41 -8.94 13.25
C ARG A 188 -5.20 -8.95 11.75
N SER A 189 -6.29 -9.07 10.98
CA SER A 189 -6.21 -9.19 9.53
C SER A 189 -5.87 -7.88 8.82
N GLY A 190 -4.92 -7.96 7.88
CA GLY A 190 -4.64 -6.88 6.93
C GLY A 190 -5.81 -6.61 5.99
N ASN A 191 -6.50 -7.66 5.56
CA ASN A 191 -7.67 -7.62 4.67
C ASN A 191 -8.93 -7.09 5.38
N ARG A 192 -8.90 -7.00 6.71
CA ARG A 192 -9.96 -6.41 7.55
C ARG A 192 -9.52 -5.11 8.24
N GLY A 193 -8.39 -4.51 7.79
CA GLY A 193 -7.94 -3.21 8.24
C GLY A 193 -7.28 -3.14 9.60
N THR A 194 -6.95 -4.28 10.24
CA THR A 194 -6.43 -4.34 11.61
C THR A 194 -4.96 -4.78 11.69
N CYS A 195 -4.20 -4.80 10.60
CA CYS A 195 -2.83 -5.28 10.54
C CYS A 195 -1.94 -4.74 11.66
N ALA A 196 -1.26 -5.65 12.38
CA ALA A 196 -0.31 -5.33 13.46
C ALA A 196 1.10 -4.94 12.94
N GLN A 197 1.33 -5.02 11.62
CA GLN A 197 2.62 -4.78 10.98
C GLN A 197 3.75 -5.71 11.48
N PRO A 198 3.57 -7.05 11.55
CA PRO A 198 4.63 -7.96 12.00
C PRO A 198 5.88 -7.89 11.12
N CYS A 199 5.76 -7.49 9.84
CA CYS A 199 6.91 -7.24 8.96
C CYS A 199 7.85 -6.11 9.47
N ARG A 200 7.44 -5.31 10.47
CA ARG A 200 8.27 -4.26 11.10
C ARG A 200 8.96 -4.72 12.39
N GLU A 201 8.81 -6.00 12.75
CA GLU A 201 9.49 -6.62 13.89
C GLU A 201 10.87 -7.16 13.51
N ARG A 202 11.64 -7.58 14.52
CA ARG A 202 12.97 -8.20 14.33
C ARG A 202 12.82 -9.67 14.03
N TYR A 203 13.57 -10.12 13.03
CA TYR A 203 13.69 -11.52 12.65
C TYR A 203 15.16 -11.90 12.49
N GLU A 204 15.49 -13.15 12.80
CA GLU A 204 16.74 -13.78 12.44
C GLU A 204 16.48 -14.72 11.26
N LEU A 205 17.32 -14.67 10.23
CA LEU A 205 17.32 -15.66 9.15
C LEU A 205 18.18 -16.84 9.59
N ASN A 206 17.59 -18.01 9.65
CA ASN A 206 18.22 -19.23 10.11
C ASN A 206 18.22 -20.30 9.03
N ILE A 207 19.22 -21.17 9.05
CA ILE A 207 19.28 -22.41 8.31
C ILE A 207 19.13 -23.58 9.29
N ASN A 208 18.35 -24.61 8.89
CA ASN A 208 18.07 -25.82 9.69
C ASN A 208 17.57 -25.49 11.10
N ARG A 209 16.83 -24.39 11.27
CA ARG A 209 16.32 -23.88 12.56
C ARG A 209 17.40 -23.68 13.66
N SER A 210 18.67 -23.82 13.32
CA SER A 210 19.77 -23.82 14.30
C SER A 210 20.79 -22.69 14.08
N LYS A 211 21.19 -22.42 12.84
CA LYS A 211 22.27 -21.49 12.54
C LYS A 211 21.75 -20.20 11.92
N ARG A 212 22.00 -19.07 12.58
CA ARG A 212 21.74 -17.74 12.03
C ARG A 212 22.70 -17.43 10.86
N ILE A 213 22.17 -16.96 9.74
CA ILE A 213 22.93 -16.62 8.54
C ILE A 213 22.95 -15.14 8.18
N ASN A 214 21.99 -14.33 8.68
CA ASN A 214 22.05 -12.87 8.45
C ASN A 214 23.12 -12.24 9.36
N PRO A 215 24.05 -11.42 8.80
CA PRO A 215 25.03 -10.71 9.61
C PRO A 215 24.34 -9.75 10.57
N LYS A 216 24.73 -9.74 11.85
CA LYS A 216 24.19 -8.82 12.86
C LYS A 216 24.43 -7.34 12.47
N THR A 217 25.53 -7.07 11.76
CA THR A 217 25.89 -5.74 11.25
C THR A 217 24.92 -5.17 10.22
N GLU A 218 24.15 -6.03 9.54
CA GLU A 218 23.12 -5.61 8.56
C GLU A 218 21.79 -5.25 9.22
N GLY A 219 21.56 -5.66 10.49
CA GLY A 219 20.32 -5.44 11.24
C GLY A 219 19.30 -6.56 11.09
N ASP A 220 18.29 -6.53 11.97
CA ASP A 220 17.32 -7.62 12.17
C ASP A 220 15.93 -7.30 11.62
N TYR A 221 15.71 -6.11 11.10
CA TYR A 221 14.41 -5.74 10.50
C TYR A 221 14.32 -6.22 9.06
N LEU A 222 14.43 -7.53 8.87
CA LEU A 222 14.61 -8.17 7.56
C LEU A 222 13.45 -7.90 6.60
N LEU A 223 12.22 -7.81 7.14
CA LEU A 223 10.98 -7.62 6.40
C LEU A 223 10.50 -6.17 6.38
N SER A 224 11.32 -5.20 6.85
CA SER A 224 10.90 -3.80 6.99
C SER A 224 11.27 -2.96 5.77
N PRO A 225 10.34 -2.68 4.82
CA PRO A 225 10.66 -1.85 3.67
C PRO A 225 10.91 -0.39 4.07
N LYS A 226 11.75 0.30 3.29
CA LYS A 226 11.81 1.76 3.22
C LYS A 226 10.49 2.33 2.74
N ASP A 227 10.28 3.63 2.89
CA ASP A 227 9.10 4.28 2.35
C ASP A 227 9.32 4.63 0.86
N LEU A 228 8.27 4.49 0.06
CA LEU A 228 8.29 4.85 -1.36
C LEU A 228 8.44 6.36 -1.52
N SER A 229 9.26 6.79 -2.47
CA SER A 229 9.25 8.16 -2.99
C SER A 229 9.60 8.16 -4.47
N LEU A 230 8.63 8.55 -5.30
CA LEU A 230 8.80 8.75 -6.75
C LEU A 230 8.95 10.23 -7.11
N TYR A 231 9.25 11.09 -6.14
CA TYR A 231 9.34 12.55 -6.33
C TYR A 231 10.33 12.94 -7.44
N GLU A 232 11.50 12.32 -7.48
CA GLU A 232 12.52 12.60 -8.48
C GLU A 232 12.17 12.06 -9.87
N HIS A 233 11.28 11.06 -9.94
CA HIS A 233 10.86 10.36 -11.17
C HIS A 233 9.46 10.76 -11.66
N LEU A 234 8.91 11.86 -11.15
CA LEU A 234 7.55 12.30 -11.52
C LEU A 234 7.41 12.63 -13.01
N ASP A 235 8.46 13.09 -13.66
CA ASP A 235 8.48 13.35 -15.12
C ASP A 235 8.32 12.06 -15.92
N GLU A 236 8.97 10.97 -15.53
CA GLU A 236 8.79 9.64 -16.13
C GLU A 236 7.35 9.14 -15.96
N ILE A 237 6.79 9.25 -14.76
CA ILE A 237 5.41 8.85 -14.43
C ILE A 237 4.38 9.65 -15.23
N VAL A 238 4.56 10.96 -15.30
CA VAL A 238 3.67 11.85 -16.08
C VAL A 238 3.74 11.54 -17.57
N ASN A 239 4.92 11.19 -18.08
CA ASN A 239 5.11 10.83 -19.50
C ASN A 239 4.54 9.44 -19.83
N LEU A 240 4.41 8.54 -18.86
CA LEU A 240 3.72 7.26 -19.05
C LEU A 240 2.21 7.45 -19.24
N GLY A 241 1.63 8.53 -18.74
CA GLY A 241 0.20 8.78 -18.82
C GLY A 241 -0.60 8.23 -17.62
N VAL A 242 0.03 8.02 -16.46
CA VAL A 242 -0.67 7.66 -15.22
C VAL A 242 -1.76 8.69 -14.92
N ASP A 243 -2.99 8.25 -14.62
CA ASP A 243 -4.13 9.13 -14.38
C ASP A 243 -4.15 9.70 -12.96
N SER A 244 -3.68 8.93 -11.97
CA SER A 244 -3.67 9.33 -10.57
C SER A 244 -2.41 8.85 -9.84
N ILE A 245 -1.82 9.75 -9.04
CA ILE A 245 -0.74 9.44 -8.11
C ILE A 245 -1.23 9.57 -6.68
N LYS A 246 -1.11 8.48 -5.93
CA LYS A 246 -1.62 8.36 -4.57
C LYS A 246 -0.52 8.51 -3.53
N ILE A 247 -0.79 9.34 -2.53
CA ILE A 247 0.07 9.49 -1.35
C ILE A 247 -0.50 8.62 -0.22
N GLU A 248 0.28 7.68 0.31
CA GLU A 248 -0.10 6.89 1.50
C GLU A 248 0.19 7.69 2.77
N GLY A 249 -0.77 7.75 3.71
CA GLY A 249 -0.53 8.51 4.92
C GLY A 249 -1.72 8.84 5.81
N ARG A 250 -2.87 8.16 5.75
CA ARG A 250 -4.06 8.45 6.59
C ARG A 250 -3.79 8.45 8.11
N MET A 251 -2.80 7.69 8.56
CA MET A 251 -2.39 7.61 9.97
C MET A 251 -1.13 8.46 10.25
N ARG A 252 -0.77 9.38 9.37
CA ARG A 252 0.38 10.27 9.55
C ARG A 252 -0.03 11.58 10.21
N SER A 253 0.94 12.38 10.61
CA SER A 253 0.73 13.70 11.18
C SER A 253 0.32 14.75 10.15
N ASN A 254 -0.23 15.86 10.62
CA ASN A 254 -0.67 16.99 9.79
C ASN A 254 0.46 17.59 8.95
N ASP A 255 1.65 17.71 9.52
CA ASP A 255 2.85 18.21 8.84
C ASP A 255 3.27 17.28 7.69
N TYR A 256 3.15 15.95 7.88
CA TYR A 256 3.40 15.01 6.80
C TYR A 256 2.45 15.22 5.63
N VAL A 257 1.13 15.27 5.89
CA VAL A 257 0.13 15.42 4.82
C VAL A 257 0.35 16.72 4.05
N ALA A 258 0.45 17.85 4.77
CA ALA A 258 0.62 19.16 4.15
C ALA A 258 1.93 19.24 3.35
N THR A 259 3.06 18.83 3.93
CA THR A 259 4.38 18.94 3.31
C THR A 259 4.51 18.06 2.07
N VAL A 260 4.07 16.79 2.16
CA VAL A 260 4.16 15.87 1.02
C VAL A 260 3.30 16.36 -0.14
N ILE A 261 2.03 16.71 0.12
CA ILE A 261 1.13 17.18 -0.94
C ILE A 261 1.65 18.48 -1.57
N LYS A 262 2.09 19.45 -0.76
CA LYS A 262 2.69 20.73 -1.22
C LYS A 262 3.85 20.48 -2.19
N ASN A 263 4.78 19.61 -1.82
CA ASN A 263 5.96 19.34 -2.64
C ASN A 263 5.64 18.60 -3.94
N TYR A 264 4.78 17.59 -3.90
CA TYR A 264 4.31 16.91 -5.12
C TYR A 264 3.55 17.90 -6.04
N ARG A 265 2.71 18.77 -5.50
CA ARG A 265 2.02 19.83 -6.26
C ARG A 265 3.00 20.81 -6.90
N LYS A 266 3.97 21.31 -6.14
CA LYS A 266 5.04 22.18 -6.69
C LYS A 266 5.73 21.50 -7.89
N ARG A 267 6.09 20.23 -7.76
CA ARG A 267 6.78 19.50 -8.83
C ARG A 267 5.89 19.29 -10.06
N LEU A 268 4.63 18.88 -9.88
CA LEU A 268 3.68 18.72 -10.98
C LEU A 268 3.42 20.04 -11.72
N ASN A 269 3.26 21.14 -11.00
CA ASN A 269 3.07 22.44 -11.62
C ASN A 269 4.29 22.85 -12.48
N ARG A 270 5.53 22.61 -11.98
CA ARG A 270 6.74 22.85 -12.77
C ARG A 270 6.77 22.02 -14.05
N LEU A 271 6.48 20.74 -13.98
CA LEU A 271 6.44 19.88 -15.17
C LEU A 271 5.46 20.39 -16.22
N ARG A 272 4.35 20.98 -15.80
CA ARG A 272 3.41 21.64 -16.71
C ARG A 272 4.04 22.85 -17.39
N TYR A 273 4.71 23.74 -16.64
CA TYR A 273 5.37 24.94 -17.20
C TYR A 273 6.53 24.59 -18.12
N ASP A 274 7.40 23.67 -17.71
CA ASP A 274 8.56 23.25 -18.50
C ASP A 274 8.13 22.69 -19.86
N LYS A 275 7.02 21.95 -19.89
CA LYS A 275 6.51 21.38 -21.15
C LYS A 275 5.90 22.45 -22.04
N THR A 276 5.10 23.37 -21.50
CA THR A 276 4.55 24.50 -22.23
C THR A 276 5.68 25.34 -22.82
N ALA A 277 6.73 25.60 -22.05
CA ALA A 277 7.92 26.32 -22.53
C ALA A 277 8.63 25.58 -23.66
N ARG A 278 8.74 24.23 -23.58
CA ARG A 278 9.32 23.40 -24.66
C ARG A 278 8.47 23.43 -25.95
N GLU A 279 7.17 23.37 -25.83
CA GLU A 279 6.24 23.45 -26.95
C GLU A 279 6.31 24.84 -27.63
N ILE A 280 6.33 25.90 -26.84
CA ILE A 280 6.52 27.28 -27.34
C ILE A 280 7.87 27.40 -28.08
N ASN A 281 8.95 26.93 -27.47
CA ASN A 281 10.30 26.96 -28.07
C ASN A 281 10.39 26.11 -29.36
N ARG A 282 9.66 25.00 -29.42
CA ARG A 282 9.54 24.17 -30.63
C ARG A 282 8.83 24.91 -31.75
N ASN A 283 7.71 25.55 -31.43
CA ASN A 283 6.94 26.35 -32.39
C ASN A 283 7.75 27.56 -32.86
N ILE A 284 8.50 28.23 -31.97
CA ILE A 284 9.40 29.31 -32.33
C ILE A 284 10.49 28.83 -33.30
N LYS A 285 11.13 27.69 -33.01
CA LYS A 285 12.15 27.09 -33.91
C LYS A 285 11.57 26.67 -35.26
N GLU A 286 10.31 26.20 -35.32
CA GLU A 286 9.62 25.89 -36.57
C GLU A 286 9.33 27.16 -37.40
N LEU A 287 8.88 28.23 -36.72
CA LEU A 287 8.68 29.55 -37.34
C LEU A 287 10.01 30.15 -37.82
N GLU A 288 11.09 30.02 -37.04
CA GLU A 288 12.44 30.46 -37.47
C GLU A 288 12.96 29.66 -38.63
N ARG A 289 12.68 28.34 -38.71
CA ARG A 289 13.02 27.50 -39.88
C ARG A 289 12.26 27.92 -41.15
N LYS A 290 10.97 28.30 -41.00
CA LYS A 290 10.14 28.82 -42.09
C LYS A 290 10.58 30.23 -42.58
N ASN A 291 11.17 31.02 -41.66
CA ASN A 291 11.63 32.39 -41.96
C ASN A 291 13.12 32.52 -42.28
N LYS A 292 13.85 31.44 -42.56
CA LYS A 292 15.31 31.40 -42.87
C LYS A 292 15.68 32.05 -44.21
N GLY A 293 15.10 33.24 -44.52
CA GLY A 293 15.44 34.05 -45.72
C GLY A 293 16.06 35.44 -45.45
N LYS A 294 16.15 35.90 -44.18
CA LYS A 294 16.72 37.24 -43.87
C LYS A 294 17.75 37.15 -42.73
N LYS A 295 19.02 37.24 -43.09
CA LYS A 295 20.16 37.34 -42.16
C LYS A 295 20.31 38.80 -41.66
N GLY A 296 20.34 38.99 -40.32
CA GLY A 296 20.72 40.22 -39.65
C GLY A 296 21.62 39.90 -38.42
N ARG A 297 22.72 40.64 -38.30
CA ARG A 297 23.88 40.49 -37.38
C ARG A 297 23.63 40.83 -35.86
N SER A 298 22.51 40.47 -35.29
CA SER A 298 22.21 40.82 -33.85
C SER A 298 22.13 39.59 -32.92
N THR A 299 22.69 38.46 -33.31
CA THR A 299 22.30 37.18 -32.70
C THR A 299 23.21 36.64 -31.58
N ASP A 300 24.44 37.12 -31.44
CA ASP A 300 25.42 36.49 -30.53
C ASP A 300 25.32 36.97 -29.09
N LEU A 301 25.03 38.25 -28.87
CA LEU A 301 24.77 38.81 -27.52
C LEU A 301 23.46 38.31 -26.92
N LYS A 302 22.40 38.17 -27.71
CA LYS A 302 21.16 37.53 -27.27
C LYS A 302 21.35 36.09 -26.90
N LYS A 303 22.13 35.30 -27.67
CA LYS A 303 22.43 33.89 -27.36
C LYS A 303 23.23 33.71 -26.07
N ALA A 304 24.19 34.64 -25.78
CA ALA A 304 24.95 34.60 -24.51
C ALA A 304 24.05 34.91 -23.31
N HIS A 305 23.22 35.95 -23.40
CA HIS A 305 22.24 36.31 -22.35
C HIS A 305 21.19 35.24 -22.11
N ASP A 306 20.67 34.59 -23.17
CA ASP A 306 19.71 33.49 -23.09
C ASP A 306 20.36 32.26 -22.44
N LYS A 307 21.63 31.98 -22.73
CA LYS A 307 22.39 30.88 -22.12
C LYS A 307 22.63 31.08 -20.63
N GLU A 308 22.93 32.32 -20.21
CA GLU A 308 23.12 32.71 -18.81
C GLU A 308 21.78 32.64 -18.05
N ASN A 309 20.68 33.12 -18.62
CA ASN A 309 19.35 33.04 -18.05
C ASN A 309 18.89 31.59 -17.89
N ILE A 310 19.15 30.73 -18.90
CA ILE A 310 18.86 29.29 -18.83
C ILE A 310 19.70 28.62 -17.72
N GLY A 311 20.98 29.02 -17.58
CA GLY A 311 21.85 28.52 -16.51
C GLY A 311 21.30 28.89 -15.12
N ARG A 312 20.88 30.15 -14.91
CA ARG A 312 20.30 30.62 -13.66
C ARG A 312 18.97 29.90 -13.34
N LEU A 313 18.07 29.75 -14.31
CA LEU A 313 16.81 29.01 -14.14
C LEU A 313 17.02 27.53 -13.77
N LYS A 314 18.02 26.89 -14.36
CA LYS A 314 18.36 25.50 -14.01
C LYS A 314 18.89 25.38 -12.58
N GLU A 315 19.72 26.33 -12.14
CA GLU A 315 20.22 26.32 -10.75
C GLU A 315 19.12 26.63 -9.75
N GLU A 316 18.22 27.58 -10.03
CA GLU A 316 17.03 27.83 -9.20
C GLU A 316 16.14 26.59 -9.09
N GLN A 317 15.91 25.89 -10.20
CA GLN A 317 15.16 24.62 -10.19
C GLN A 317 15.86 23.53 -9.38
N ARG A 318 17.19 23.44 -9.49
CA ARG A 318 17.99 22.49 -8.70
C ARG A 318 17.87 22.79 -7.21
N MET A 319 18.00 24.03 -6.79
CA MET A 319 17.89 24.44 -5.38
C MET A 319 16.49 24.19 -4.83
N GLN A 320 15.43 24.48 -5.59
CA GLN A 320 14.05 24.18 -5.21
C GLN A 320 13.75 22.68 -5.12
N ASN A 321 14.37 21.87 -5.96
CA ASN A 321 14.24 20.40 -5.87
C ASN A 321 14.94 19.88 -4.62
N LEU A 322 16.13 20.41 -4.31
CA LEU A 322 16.87 20.04 -3.11
C LEU A 322 16.11 20.44 -1.83
N GLU A 323 15.53 21.62 -1.78
CA GLU A 323 14.66 22.06 -0.69
C GLU A 323 13.49 21.11 -0.49
N SER A 324 12.79 20.77 -1.57
CA SER A 324 11.66 19.83 -1.52
C SER A 324 12.06 18.45 -1.04
N LEU A 325 13.21 17.92 -1.46
CA LEU A 325 13.73 16.62 -0.99
C LEU A 325 14.07 16.67 0.50
N GLU A 326 14.71 17.75 0.98
CA GLU A 326 14.98 17.92 2.41
C GLU A 326 13.69 18.04 3.22
N GLU A 327 12.67 18.79 2.75
CA GLU A 327 11.36 18.85 3.40
C GLU A 327 10.68 17.47 3.48
N LEU A 328 10.80 16.63 2.43
CA LEU A 328 10.26 15.26 2.44
C LEU A 328 11.01 14.35 3.41
N GLU A 329 12.33 14.54 3.60
CA GLU A 329 13.11 13.80 4.59
C GLU A 329 12.83 14.26 6.04
N LEU A 330 12.43 15.51 6.25
CA LEU A 330 12.10 16.09 7.56
C LEU A 330 10.79 15.55 8.13
N VAL A 331 9.81 15.23 7.28
CA VAL A 331 8.60 14.56 7.72
C VAL A 331 8.83 13.05 7.84
N PHE A 332 7.88 12.32 8.43
CA PHE A 332 8.07 10.90 8.73
C PHE A 332 8.49 10.08 7.51
N ASN A 333 9.67 9.46 7.59
CA ASN A 333 10.17 8.51 6.59
C ASN A 333 11.03 7.41 7.24
N ARG A 334 11.14 6.26 6.56
CA ARG A 334 12.02 5.11 6.91
C ARG A 334 13.17 4.97 5.93
N GLU A 335 13.77 6.05 5.51
CA GLU A 335 14.53 6.22 4.28
C GLU A 335 13.63 6.02 3.05
N PHE A 336 14.08 6.51 1.89
CA PHE A 336 13.31 6.42 0.66
C PHE A 336 13.85 5.36 -0.31
N THR A 337 12.93 4.82 -1.10
CA THR A 337 13.19 3.89 -2.19
C THR A 337 12.23 4.17 -3.35
N THR A 338 12.64 3.86 -4.56
CA THR A 338 11.75 3.84 -5.75
C THR A 338 10.92 2.56 -5.84
N GLY A 339 11.04 1.68 -4.85
CA GLY A 339 10.33 0.40 -4.81
C GLY A 339 10.76 -0.54 -5.93
N HIS A 340 9.80 -1.29 -6.46
CA HIS A 340 10.00 -2.18 -7.60
C HIS A 340 9.90 -1.45 -8.94
N LEU A 341 9.28 -0.27 -8.98
CA LEU A 341 8.98 0.44 -10.22
C LEU A 341 10.26 0.81 -10.99
N ILE A 342 11.30 1.25 -10.28
CA ILE A 342 12.60 1.63 -10.87
C ILE A 342 13.74 0.90 -10.11
N PRO A 343 13.92 -0.40 -10.34
CA PRO A 343 14.83 -1.22 -9.54
C PRO A 343 16.31 -0.86 -9.71
N LYS A 344 16.70 -0.30 -10.85
CA LYS A 344 18.10 0.02 -11.14
C LYS A 344 18.70 1.10 -10.25
N ASN A 345 17.89 2.00 -9.73
CA ASN A 345 18.34 3.16 -8.94
C ASN A 345 18.41 2.89 -7.44
N ASN A 346 17.79 1.82 -6.93
CA ASN A 346 17.84 1.50 -5.49
C ASN A 346 17.66 0.00 -5.22
N PRO A 347 18.76 -0.79 -5.24
CA PRO A 347 18.69 -2.24 -5.07
C PRO A 347 18.25 -2.67 -3.66
N MET A 348 18.30 -1.76 -2.66
CA MET A 348 17.94 -2.09 -1.27
C MET A 348 16.60 -1.47 -0.87
N ILE A 349 15.52 -2.21 -1.09
CA ILE A 349 14.18 -1.80 -0.66
C ILE A 349 14.03 -1.85 0.87
N MET A 350 14.79 -2.73 1.57
CA MET A 350 14.65 -2.94 3.01
C MET A 350 15.49 -1.99 3.85
N ASN A 351 14.91 -1.43 4.91
CA ASN A 351 15.65 -0.80 6.00
C ASN A 351 15.82 -1.81 7.15
N ARG A 352 16.92 -2.56 7.10
CA ARG A 352 17.20 -3.63 8.09
C ARG A 352 17.59 -3.10 9.47
N LYS A 353 17.98 -1.82 9.58
CA LYS A 353 18.52 -1.24 10.81
C LYS A 353 17.45 -0.68 11.73
N LYS A 354 16.44 0.02 11.16
CA LYS A 354 15.47 0.79 11.93
C LYS A 354 14.10 0.82 11.24
N PRO A 355 13.00 0.46 11.93
CA PRO A 355 11.66 0.48 11.36
C PRO A 355 10.95 1.84 11.51
N GLY A 356 11.56 2.80 12.22
CA GLY A 356 11.00 4.10 12.57
C GLY A 356 11.51 5.25 11.72
N HIS A 357 11.11 6.46 12.11
CA HIS A 357 11.51 7.70 11.45
C HIS A 357 13.03 7.89 11.42
N GLN A 358 13.57 8.22 10.24
CA GLN A 358 15.00 8.46 10.05
C GLN A 358 15.37 9.92 10.23
N GLY A 359 14.63 10.84 9.65
CA GLY A 359 14.96 12.26 9.59
C GLY A 359 15.91 12.63 8.44
N LEU A 360 16.14 13.92 8.29
CA LEU A 360 17.08 14.49 7.31
C LEU A 360 18.52 14.33 7.82
N TYR A 361 19.36 13.62 7.05
CA TYR A 361 20.79 13.55 7.36
C TYR A 361 21.45 14.91 7.16
N ILE A 362 22.03 15.48 8.26
CA ILE A 362 22.64 16.82 8.24
C ILE A 362 24.15 16.82 8.34
N GLY A 363 24.79 15.74 8.77
CA GLY A 363 26.23 15.66 8.89
C GLY A 363 26.73 14.66 9.92
N LYS A 364 27.96 14.84 10.38
CA LYS A 364 28.63 13.94 11.34
C LYS A 364 29.16 14.73 12.52
N ILE A 365 29.22 14.09 13.69
CA ILE A 365 29.93 14.66 14.85
C ILE A 365 31.41 14.82 14.52
N HIS A 366 31.88 16.04 14.59
CA HIS A 366 33.29 16.35 14.51
C HIS A 366 33.96 16.26 15.89
N ARG A 367 33.31 16.87 16.93
CA ARG A 367 33.79 16.88 18.31
C ARG A 367 32.63 16.96 19.28
N TYR A 368 32.80 16.35 20.43
CA TYR A 368 31.91 16.50 21.59
C TYR A 368 32.75 16.87 22.82
N ASN A 369 32.34 17.90 23.55
CA ASN A 369 32.95 18.28 24.82
C ASN A 369 32.00 17.89 25.98
N PRO A 370 32.34 16.86 26.78
CA PRO A 370 31.47 16.40 27.88
C PRO A 370 31.32 17.41 29.01
N GLN A 371 32.32 18.34 29.21
CA GLN A 371 32.29 19.33 30.28
C GLN A 371 31.34 20.49 30.00
N THR A 372 31.35 20.98 28.76
CA THR A 372 30.48 22.07 28.31
C THR A 372 29.21 21.59 27.62
N GLU A 373 29.09 20.27 27.39
CA GLU A 373 28.05 19.62 26.59
C GLU A 373 27.88 20.26 25.19
N GLU A 374 28.98 20.78 24.62
CA GLU A 374 29.00 21.31 23.27
C GLU A 374 29.20 20.19 22.24
N ILE A 375 28.30 20.15 21.27
CA ILE A 375 28.34 19.22 20.14
C ILE A 375 28.71 20.01 18.89
N HIS A 376 29.84 19.64 18.26
CA HIS A 376 30.29 20.20 17.01
C HIS A 376 29.95 19.24 15.87
N ILE A 377 29.12 19.68 14.94
CA ILE A 377 28.63 18.88 13.81
C ILE A 377 29.20 19.45 12.53
N LEU A 378 29.98 18.65 11.80
CA LEU A 378 30.38 18.96 10.43
C LEU A 378 29.18 18.68 9.51
N LEU A 379 28.62 19.75 8.95
CA LEU A 379 27.44 19.67 8.10
C LEU A 379 27.78 19.06 6.73
N LYS A 380 26.80 18.37 6.12
CA LYS A 380 26.88 17.97 4.71
C LYS A 380 26.86 19.22 3.81
N ASP A 381 27.45 19.11 2.63
CA ASP A 381 27.43 20.17 1.63
C ASP A 381 26.01 20.44 1.12
N ASN A 382 25.74 21.68 0.74
CA ASN A 382 24.45 22.13 0.18
C ASN A 382 23.22 21.88 1.06
N LEU A 383 23.39 21.78 2.40
CA LEU A 383 22.27 21.68 3.33
C LEU A 383 21.47 22.99 3.34
N ILE A 384 20.17 22.92 3.05
CA ILE A 384 19.25 24.07 3.05
C ILE A 384 18.66 24.26 4.44
N HIS A 385 18.14 23.20 5.03
CA HIS A 385 17.49 23.23 6.35
C HIS A 385 18.50 23.11 7.48
N ILE A 386 19.20 24.20 7.75
CA ILE A 386 20.13 24.29 8.90
C ILE A 386 19.33 24.23 10.20
N PRO A 387 19.76 23.42 11.20
CA PRO A 387 19.08 23.33 12.48
C PRO A 387 19.04 24.65 13.24
N GLU A 388 17.90 24.89 13.90
CA GLU A 388 17.63 26.09 14.70
C GLU A 388 17.17 25.70 16.12
N LYS A 389 16.98 26.72 16.98
CA LYS A 389 16.45 26.50 18.33
C LYS A 389 15.06 25.91 18.27
N GLY A 390 14.84 24.85 19.04
CA GLY A 390 13.58 24.11 19.11
C GLY A 390 13.44 22.97 18.10
N ASP A 391 14.40 22.84 17.15
CA ASP A 391 14.43 21.71 16.22
C ASP A 391 14.90 20.44 16.92
N GLY A 392 14.46 19.27 16.43
CA GLY A 392 14.79 17.96 16.99
C GLY A 392 15.98 17.31 16.29
N ILE A 393 16.97 16.88 17.05
CA ILE A 393 18.17 16.19 16.57
C ILE A 393 18.18 14.73 17.02
N LEU A 394 18.63 13.84 16.13
CA LEU A 394 18.92 12.44 16.41
C LEU A 394 20.37 12.15 16.05
N ILE A 395 21.14 11.58 16.99
CA ILE A 395 22.51 11.13 16.78
C ILE A 395 22.54 9.60 16.77
N GLU A 396 23.17 9.04 15.74
CA GLU A 396 23.35 7.60 15.55
C GLU A 396 24.83 7.25 15.71
N THR A 397 25.18 6.45 16.72
CA THR A 397 26.56 6.04 17.01
C THR A 397 26.68 4.51 17.02
N ASN A 398 27.80 4.00 16.48
CA ASN A 398 28.12 2.58 16.52
C ASN A 398 29.01 2.30 17.74
N HIS A 399 28.57 1.40 18.63
CA HIS A 399 29.39 0.88 19.72
C HIS A 399 29.95 -0.50 19.37
N ASN A 400 31.27 -0.65 19.35
CA ASN A 400 31.93 -1.96 19.38
C ASN A 400 32.13 -2.34 20.85
N LEU A 401 31.60 -3.46 21.29
CA LEU A 401 31.63 -3.91 22.67
C LEU A 401 33.03 -4.28 23.18
N GLU A 402 34.02 -4.44 22.31
CA GLU A 402 35.37 -4.87 22.69
C GLU A 402 36.18 -3.87 23.56
N ASN A 403 35.79 -2.59 23.60
CA ASN A 403 36.50 -1.54 24.34
C ASN A 403 35.85 -1.14 25.68
N ASP A 404 34.67 -1.68 26.03
CA ASP A 404 33.98 -1.27 27.26
C ASP A 404 34.36 -2.08 28.51
N ASP A 405 34.93 -3.27 28.35
CA ASP A 405 35.35 -4.09 29.51
C ASP A 405 36.61 -3.55 30.18
N GLN A 406 37.53 -2.94 29.46
CA GLN A 406 38.69 -2.27 30.06
C GLN A 406 38.31 -1.00 30.82
N ASN A 407 37.27 -0.29 30.46
CA ASN A 407 36.78 0.89 31.16
C ASN A 407 35.91 0.54 32.39
N LYS A 408 35.25 -0.62 32.39
CA LYS A 408 34.50 -1.10 33.57
C LYS A 408 35.43 -1.54 34.72
N GLU A 409 36.55 -2.16 34.43
CA GLU A 409 37.55 -2.52 35.48
C GLU A 409 38.15 -1.29 36.15
N ASN A 410 38.42 -0.22 35.43
CA ASN A 410 38.96 1.04 35.98
C ASN A 410 37.94 1.82 36.81
N ASN A 411 36.63 1.78 36.47
CA ASN A 411 35.58 2.40 37.26
C ASN A 411 35.16 1.61 38.50
N ILE A 412 35.33 0.29 38.50
CA ILE A 412 35.06 -0.58 39.67
C ILE A 412 36.11 -0.38 40.73
N LYS A 413 37.38 -0.09 40.39
CA LYS A 413 38.44 0.26 41.33
C LYS A 413 38.25 1.63 42.00
N ALA A 414 37.57 2.58 41.32
CA ALA A 414 37.29 3.92 41.89
C ALA A 414 36.09 3.93 42.85
N ASN A 415 35.10 3.07 42.67
CA ASN A 415 33.88 3.06 43.49
C ASN A 415 33.90 2.14 44.73
N LYS A 416 35.01 1.43 45.00
CA LYS A 416 35.14 0.59 46.19
C LYS A 416 35.41 1.37 47.47
N LYS A 417 35.58 2.71 47.45
CA LYS A 417 35.90 3.54 48.64
C LYS A 417 34.71 4.27 49.28
N LEU A 418 33.46 4.11 48.80
CA LEU A 418 32.31 4.76 49.43
C LEU A 418 31.08 3.83 49.45
N LYS A 419 30.94 3.03 50.54
CA LYS A 419 29.71 2.32 50.86
C LYS A 419 29.38 2.36 52.34
N THR A 420 28.31 2.97 52.72
CA THR A 420 27.63 2.84 54.01
C THR A 420 26.25 2.13 53.86
N LYS A 421 25.80 1.59 54.95
CA LYS A 421 24.87 0.51 55.26
C LYS A 421 23.39 0.57 54.85
N GLN A 422 22.92 1.19 53.80
CA GLN A 422 21.47 1.32 53.53
C GLN A 422 20.90 0.53 52.33
N ASP A 423 21.65 -0.35 51.67
CA ASP A 423 21.27 -0.84 50.32
C ASP A 423 20.92 -2.35 50.19
N LYS A 424 20.53 -3.04 51.28
CA LYS A 424 20.18 -4.47 51.19
C LYS A 424 18.84 -4.81 50.52
N ARG A 425 17.90 -3.87 50.38
CA ARG A 425 16.60 -4.12 49.76
C ARG A 425 16.56 -3.79 48.27
N ALA A 426 17.32 -2.79 47.80
CA ALA A 426 17.48 -2.47 46.38
C ALA A 426 18.22 -3.58 45.60
N LYS A 427 19.22 -4.21 46.24
CA LYS A 427 20.02 -5.31 45.65
C LYS A 427 19.25 -6.57 45.25
N ARG A 428 18.09 -6.86 45.87
CA ARG A 428 17.29 -8.04 45.49
C ARG A 428 16.42 -7.82 44.25
N ARG A 429 16.01 -6.58 43.97
CA ARG A 429 15.29 -6.22 42.72
C ARG A 429 16.26 -6.08 41.56
N GLU A 430 17.40 -5.50 41.75
CA GLU A 430 18.49 -5.38 40.79
C GLU A 430 19.06 -6.73 40.34
N LYS A 431 19.17 -7.70 41.28
CA LYS A 431 19.64 -9.05 40.99
C LYS A 431 18.65 -9.90 40.16
N ARG A 432 17.34 -9.61 40.19
CA ARG A 432 16.35 -10.26 39.32
C ARG A 432 16.40 -9.65 37.92
N ALA A 433 16.45 -8.34 37.78
CA ALA A 433 16.61 -7.65 36.52
C ALA A 433 17.95 -7.96 35.81
N LYS A 434 19.04 -8.13 36.62
CA LYS A 434 20.32 -8.56 36.07
C LYS A 434 20.36 -10.00 35.60
N LYS A 435 19.61 -10.92 36.20
CA LYS A 435 19.52 -12.31 35.76
C LYS A 435 18.75 -12.49 34.45
N GLU A 436 17.81 -11.58 34.12
CA GLU A 436 17.15 -11.52 32.80
C GLU A 436 18.06 -10.90 31.75
N ILE A 437 18.83 -9.86 32.10
CA ILE A 437 19.80 -9.21 31.21
C ILE A 437 21.05 -10.11 30.98
N ASP A 438 21.50 -10.87 31.97
CA ASP A 438 22.67 -11.76 31.84
C ASP A 438 22.35 -13.02 31.02
N ARG A 439 21.13 -13.52 31.01
CA ARG A 439 20.71 -14.60 30.10
C ARG A 439 20.71 -14.15 28.61
N ASP A 440 20.45 -12.87 28.33
CA ASP A 440 20.56 -12.31 26.99
C ASP A 440 22.00 -11.97 26.56
N ASN A 441 22.93 -11.87 27.52
CA ASN A 441 24.33 -11.50 27.27
C ASN A 441 25.29 -12.69 27.04
N GLU A 442 24.99 -13.91 27.55
CA GLU A 442 25.85 -15.08 27.35
C GLU A 442 25.87 -15.66 25.92
N THR A 443 24.95 -15.20 25.06
CA THR A 443 24.90 -15.58 23.62
C THR A 443 25.53 -14.56 22.67
N ASN A 444 26.16 -13.47 23.18
CA ASN A 444 26.53 -12.30 22.38
C ASN A 444 28.01 -11.94 22.45
N GLN A 445 28.87 -12.75 21.86
CA GLN A 445 30.21 -12.28 21.47
C GLN A 445 30.15 -11.68 20.05
N ASN A 446 30.63 -10.43 19.93
CA ASN A 446 30.76 -9.58 18.72
C ASN A 446 29.50 -8.93 18.17
N ASN A 447 28.98 -7.91 18.83
CA ASN A 447 27.89 -7.07 18.34
C ASN A 447 28.26 -5.59 18.37
N SER A 448 28.25 -4.94 17.17
CA SER A 448 28.10 -3.49 17.07
C SER A 448 26.63 -3.14 17.26
N ILE A 449 26.26 -2.56 18.40
CA ILE A 449 24.89 -2.06 18.64
C ILE A 449 24.81 -0.61 18.17
N ILE A 450 23.86 -0.32 17.27
CA ILE A 450 23.54 1.07 16.90
C ILE A 450 22.74 1.67 18.06
N GLN A 451 23.33 2.66 18.74
CA GLN A 451 22.62 3.45 19.73
C GLN A 451 22.20 4.78 19.14
N THR A 452 21.00 5.22 19.49
CA THR A 452 20.45 6.49 19.05
C THR A 452 20.17 7.40 20.24
N TYR A 453 20.47 8.69 20.07
CA TYR A 453 20.24 9.71 21.08
C TYR A 453 19.50 10.88 20.43
N GLY A 454 18.29 11.19 20.92
CA GLY A 454 17.46 12.28 20.45
C GLY A 454 17.28 13.39 21.48
N PHE A 455 17.28 14.65 21.03
CA PHE A 455 17.00 15.84 21.87
C PHE A 455 16.54 17.02 21.02
N ASP A 456 15.83 17.95 21.65
CA ASP A 456 15.50 19.25 21.05
C ASP A 456 16.58 20.26 21.33
N ILE A 457 16.91 21.13 20.37
CA ILE A 457 17.91 22.18 20.50
C ILE A 457 17.36 23.30 21.40
N SER A 458 17.92 23.45 22.59
CA SER A 458 17.44 24.40 23.61
C SER A 458 17.97 25.81 23.42
N SER A 459 19.14 25.99 22.78
CA SER A 459 19.79 27.29 22.55
C SER A 459 20.05 27.55 21.08
N LYS A 460 20.22 28.83 20.68
CA LYS A 460 20.51 29.16 19.28
C LYS A 460 21.86 28.56 18.86
N PRO A 461 21.88 27.65 17.84
CA PRO A 461 23.12 27.10 17.32
C PRO A 461 24.02 28.18 16.69
N VAL A 462 25.32 27.95 16.69
CA VAL A 462 26.31 28.86 16.07
C VAL A 462 26.88 28.15 14.84
N LEU A 463 26.67 28.77 13.67
CA LEU A 463 27.28 28.32 12.41
C LEU A 463 28.64 28.98 12.23
N LYS A 464 29.67 28.14 11.98
CA LYS A 464 31.04 28.59 11.71
C LYS A 464 31.49 28.10 10.35
N ASP A 465 32.10 28.93 9.56
CA ASP A 465 32.67 28.56 8.25
C ASP A 465 34.15 28.22 8.40
N SER A 466 34.59 27.13 7.78
CA SER A 466 36.00 26.73 7.76
C SER A 466 36.92 27.77 7.05
N LYS A 467 36.35 28.69 6.26
CA LYS A 467 37.07 29.80 5.60
C LYS A 467 37.43 30.94 6.55
N ASP A 468 36.85 30.99 7.77
CA ASP A 468 37.14 32.02 8.74
C ASP A 468 38.53 31.83 9.37
N LYS A 469 39.47 32.74 9.02
CA LYS A 469 40.90 32.72 9.46
C LYS A 469 41.04 32.84 10.98
N HIS A 470 40.16 33.58 11.67
CA HIS A 470 40.21 33.75 13.13
C HIS A 470 39.84 32.50 13.89
N TRP A 471 38.95 31.71 13.35
CA TRP A 471 38.51 30.47 13.97
C TRP A 471 39.55 29.35 13.78
N ARG A 472 40.16 29.18 12.58
CA ARG A 472 41.25 28.23 12.32
C ARG A 472 42.46 28.37 13.26
N LYS A 473 42.76 29.58 13.74
CA LYS A 473 43.86 29.83 14.70
C LYS A 473 43.55 29.32 16.12
N ARG A 474 42.28 29.20 16.52
CA ARG A 474 41.86 28.78 17.87
C ARG A 474 41.66 27.27 17.97
N GLU A 475 41.28 26.59 16.89
CA GLU A 475 41.14 25.14 16.87
C GLU A 475 42.37 24.50 16.22
N ARG A 476 42.99 23.57 16.95
CA ARG A 476 44.23 22.88 16.52
C ARG A 476 44.05 21.94 15.31
N ASP A 477 42.82 21.76 14.80
CA ASP A 477 42.49 20.92 13.65
C ASP A 477 42.63 21.71 12.35
N LYS A 478 43.72 21.46 11.62
CA LYS A 478 44.02 22.11 10.32
C LYS A 478 43.22 21.59 9.14
N ASP A 479 42.51 20.50 9.30
CA ASP A 479 41.91 19.69 8.19
C ASP A 479 40.39 19.77 8.07
N ILE A 480 39.73 20.86 8.55
CA ILE A 480 38.29 21.02 8.43
C ILE A 480 37.97 21.79 7.15
N GLU A 481 37.41 21.09 6.16
CA GLU A 481 36.71 21.72 5.04
C GLU A 481 35.20 21.64 5.26
N GLY A 482 34.47 22.77 5.12
CA GLY A 482 33.00 22.82 5.22
C GLY A 482 32.46 23.69 6.36
N LYS A 483 31.14 23.61 6.59
CA LYS A 483 30.44 24.39 7.63
C LYS A 483 30.32 23.57 8.91
N LEU A 484 30.65 24.17 10.02
CA LEU A 484 30.56 23.56 11.35
C LEU A 484 29.41 24.19 12.15
N LEU A 485 28.48 23.38 12.60
CA LEU A 485 27.40 23.78 13.49
C LEU A 485 27.73 23.41 14.93
N VAL A 486 27.73 24.41 15.82
CA VAL A 486 27.97 24.21 17.26
C VAL A 486 26.66 24.33 18.01
N ILE A 487 26.28 23.30 18.70
CA ILE A 487 25.08 23.22 19.53
C ILE A 487 25.53 23.15 20.98
N LYS A 488 25.05 24.09 21.81
CA LYS A 488 25.18 24.03 23.26
C LYS A 488 23.95 23.45 23.85
N ARG A 489 24.10 22.37 24.63
CA ARG A 489 22.98 21.76 25.33
C ARG A 489 22.82 22.44 26.69
N VAL A 490 21.68 23.03 26.96
CA VAL A 490 21.28 23.47 28.29
C VAL A 490 20.75 22.24 29.02
N ARG A 491 21.25 21.96 30.22
CA ARG A 491 20.93 20.77 31.02
C ARG A 491 19.41 20.61 31.20
N GLU A 492 18.81 19.69 30.47
CA GLU A 492 17.57 19.03 30.87
C GLU A 492 17.90 17.66 31.42
N ASN A 493 17.23 17.23 32.45
CA ASN A 493 17.44 16.12 33.39
C ASN A 493 17.96 14.74 32.91
N LYS A 494 18.50 14.60 31.74
CA LYS A 494 19.10 13.35 31.24
C LYS A 494 20.51 13.61 30.70
N ARG A 495 21.53 13.21 31.48
CA ARG A 495 22.92 13.15 30.98
C ARG A 495 23.01 12.19 29.81
N ILE A 496 23.83 12.54 28.80
CA ILE A 496 24.27 11.60 27.76
C ILE A 496 25.07 10.48 28.45
N ASN A 497 24.47 9.33 28.62
CA ASN A 497 25.05 8.22 29.36
C ASN A 497 26.11 7.42 28.57
N PHE A 498 26.42 7.85 27.33
CA PHE A 498 27.42 7.20 26.48
C PHE A 498 28.23 8.26 25.72
N PRO A 499 29.51 7.99 25.43
CA PRO A 499 30.37 8.94 24.74
C PRO A 499 29.94 9.08 23.27
N LEU A 500 29.64 10.31 22.84
CA LEU A 500 29.42 10.59 21.44
C LEU A 500 30.76 10.48 20.69
N LYS A 501 30.84 9.55 19.74
CA LYS A 501 32.07 9.31 18.96
C LYS A 501 32.17 10.26 17.77
N LYS A 502 33.39 10.73 17.45
CA LYS A 502 33.67 11.42 16.19
C LYS A 502 33.24 10.54 15.01
N GLY A 503 32.56 11.14 14.02
CA GLY A 503 32.02 10.42 12.86
C GLY A 503 30.61 9.89 13.05
N SER A 504 29.99 9.93 14.25
CA SER A 504 28.60 9.58 14.48
C SER A 504 27.69 10.41 13.58
N LYS A 505 26.70 9.76 12.93
CA LYS A 505 25.77 10.44 12.03
C LYS A 505 24.75 11.27 12.79
N VAL A 506 24.41 12.43 12.25
CA VAL A 506 23.45 13.35 12.85
C VAL A 506 22.30 13.60 11.88
N TYR A 507 21.08 13.50 12.40
CA TYR A 507 19.85 13.69 11.65
C TYR A 507 18.99 14.79 12.29
N LEU A 508 18.34 15.60 11.47
CA LEU A 508 17.30 16.53 11.86
C LEU A 508 15.96 15.83 11.73
N THR A 509 15.24 15.61 12.84
CA THR A 509 14.00 14.83 12.90
C THR A 509 12.75 15.68 13.09
N LYS A 510 12.92 16.97 13.38
CA LYS A 510 11.85 17.93 13.58
C LYS A 510 12.34 19.33 13.20
N LYS A 511 11.59 20.04 12.37
CA LYS A 511 11.87 21.43 11.97
C LYS A 511 10.71 22.34 12.37
N ASN A 512 10.92 23.21 13.33
CA ASN A 512 9.84 24.04 13.88
C ASN A 512 9.31 25.07 12.85
N SER A 513 10.17 25.60 12.00
CA SER A 513 9.72 26.53 10.94
C SER A 513 8.73 25.85 9.98
N LEU A 514 8.96 24.58 9.61
CA LEU A 514 8.06 23.80 8.78
C LEU A 514 6.73 23.53 9.50
N LEU A 515 6.77 23.16 10.79
CA LEU A 515 5.57 22.96 11.60
C LEU A 515 4.72 24.23 11.71
N ASN A 516 5.36 25.39 11.88
CA ASN A 516 4.67 26.68 11.94
C ASN A 516 4.06 27.05 10.59
N GLU A 517 4.78 26.81 9.48
CA GLU A 517 4.23 27.00 8.13
C GLU A 517 2.93 26.22 7.92
N VAL A 518 2.89 24.97 8.38
CA VAL A 518 1.69 24.10 8.28
C VAL A 518 0.55 24.62 9.15
N LYS A 519 0.83 25.08 10.38
CA LYS A 519 -0.16 25.70 11.27
C LYS A 519 -0.75 26.97 10.71
N ASP A 520 0.07 27.78 10.05
CA ASP A 520 -0.33 29.07 9.48
C ASP A 520 -1.06 28.90 8.12
N LEU A 521 -0.96 27.72 7.49
CA LEU A 521 -1.54 27.49 6.17
C LEU A 521 -3.04 27.81 6.06
N PRO A 522 -3.90 27.46 7.04
CA PRO A 522 -5.32 27.81 7.00
C PRO A 522 -5.61 29.32 7.15
N HIS A 523 -4.63 30.11 7.59
CA HIS A 523 -4.77 31.55 7.86
C HIS A 523 -4.11 32.44 6.79
N LYS A 524 -3.49 31.82 5.77
CA LYS A 524 -2.86 32.57 4.66
C LYS A 524 -3.92 33.13 3.72
N LYS A 525 -3.96 34.46 3.56
CA LYS A 525 -4.91 35.18 2.68
C LYS A 525 -4.76 34.82 1.20
N GLU A 526 -3.57 34.48 0.76
CA GLU A 526 -3.28 34.05 -0.61
C GLU A 526 -2.67 32.65 -0.59
N ASN A 527 -3.38 31.68 -1.13
CA ASN A 527 -2.89 30.33 -1.31
C ASN A 527 -2.83 29.97 -2.78
N HIS A 528 -1.61 29.98 -3.35
CA HIS A 528 -1.37 29.71 -4.77
C HIS A 528 -1.57 28.23 -5.17
N PHE A 529 -1.76 27.34 -4.19
CA PHE A 529 -1.98 25.92 -4.48
C PHE A 529 -3.46 25.58 -4.72
N ILE A 530 -4.37 26.44 -4.27
CA ILE A 530 -5.80 26.24 -4.49
C ILE A 530 -6.13 26.67 -5.92
N LYS A 531 -6.73 25.74 -6.67
CA LYS A 531 -7.28 26.06 -7.97
C LYS A 531 -8.64 26.70 -7.78
N LYS A 532 -8.71 28.00 -8.05
CA LYS A 532 -9.97 28.76 -7.97
C LYS A 532 -10.78 28.56 -9.25
N SER A 533 -12.07 28.29 -9.09
CA SER A 533 -13.02 28.22 -10.21
C SER A 533 -13.25 29.60 -10.82
N LEU A 534 -13.34 29.65 -12.15
CA LEU A 534 -13.57 30.91 -12.87
C LEU A 534 -15.04 31.29 -12.80
N LEU A 535 -15.31 32.50 -12.32
CA LEU A 535 -16.66 33.06 -12.15
C LEU A 535 -16.79 34.34 -12.95
N GLU A 536 -17.74 34.38 -13.85
CA GLU A 536 -18.18 35.61 -14.51
C GLU A 536 -19.40 36.17 -13.78
N LEU A 537 -19.42 37.46 -13.49
CA LEU A 537 -20.54 38.14 -12.84
C LEU A 537 -21.16 39.20 -13.77
N TYR A 538 -22.50 39.26 -13.74
CA TYR A 538 -23.29 40.22 -14.50
C TYR A 538 -24.27 40.85 -13.52
N PHE A 539 -24.09 42.17 -13.29
CA PHE A 539 -25.01 42.96 -12.47
C PHE A 539 -25.88 43.82 -13.35
N ARG A 540 -27.18 43.88 -13.10
CA ARG A 540 -28.13 44.79 -13.79
C ARG A 540 -29.20 45.25 -12.84
N ILE A 541 -29.80 46.41 -13.15
CA ILE A 541 -31.05 46.92 -12.55
C ILE A 541 -32.18 46.70 -13.53
N ASP A 542 -33.34 46.19 -13.08
CA ASP A 542 -34.52 46.01 -13.93
C ASP A 542 -35.37 47.29 -14.06
N SER A 543 -36.53 47.19 -14.76
CA SER A 543 -37.47 48.32 -14.97
C SER A 543 -37.93 48.88 -13.64
N ASP A 544 -38.16 48.06 -12.66
CA ASP A 544 -38.76 48.35 -11.35
C ASP A 544 -37.69 48.66 -10.29
N ASN A 545 -36.47 48.97 -10.73
CA ASN A 545 -35.32 49.34 -9.90
C ASN A 545 -34.77 48.22 -8.97
N TYR A 546 -35.13 46.97 -9.21
CA TYR A 546 -34.52 45.87 -8.46
C TYR A 546 -33.14 45.46 -9.00
N PRO A 547 -32.15 45.26 -8.13
CA PRO A 547 -30.86 44.78 -8.56
C PRO A 547 -30.89 43.25 -8.82
N HIS A 548 -30.26 42.83 -9.87
CA HIS A 548 -30.07 41.44 -10.26
C HIS A 548 -28.58 41.11 -10.35
N LEU A 549 -28.16 40.05 -9.72
CA LEU A 549 -26.82 39.49 -9.88
C LEU A 549 -26.90 38.12 -10.54
N LYS A 550 -26.30 37.98 -11.72
CA LYS A 550 -26.16 36.72 -12.43
C LYS A 550 -24.70 36.29 -12.40
N GLY A 551 -24.41 35.01 -12.19
CA GLY A 551 -23.08 34.46 -12.33
C GLY A 551 -23.06 33.19 -13.18
N ASN A 552 -21.95 33.00 -13.90
CA ASN A 552 -21.62 31.75 -14.59
C ASN A 552 -20.32 31.22 -14.03
N LEU A 553 -20.36 30.10 -13.31
CA LEU A 553 -19.22 29.43 -12.74
C LEU A 553 -18.84 28.22 -13.58
N LYS A 554 -17.60 28.14 -14.01
CA LYS A 554 -17.06 26.99 -14.74
C LYS A 554 -16.33 26.06 -13.77
N LEU A 555 -16.84 24.85 -13.59
CA LEU A 555 -16.21 23.79 -12.82
C LEU A 555 -15.17 23.02 -13.65
N ASP A 556 -14.24 22.36 -12.97
CA ASP A 556 -13.16 21.57 -13.61
C ASP A 556 -13.68 20.39 -14.45
N ASN A 557 -14.83 19.84 -14.11
CA ASN A 557 -15.50 18.78 -14.87
C ASN A 557 -16.16 19.27 -16.16
N GLY A 558 -16.00 20.56 -16.50
CA GLY A 558 -16.59 21.19 -17.68
C GLY A 558 -18.04 21.67 -17.51
N LYS A 559 -18.70 21.36 -16.40
CA LYS A 559 -20.04 21.89 -16.10
C LYS A 559 -19.98 23.38 -15.89
N VAL A 560 -21.00 24.10 -16.39
CA VAL A 560 -21.22 25.53 -16.13
C VAL A 560 -22.45 25.68 -15.25
N ILE A 561 -22.25 26.25 -14.06
CA ILE A 561 -23.36 26.56 -13.15
C ILE A 561 -23.76 28.01 -13.39
N THR A 562 -25.02 28.22 -13.76
CA THR A 562 -25.63 29.55 -13.91
C THR A 562 -26.57 29.80 -12.75
N LEU A 563 -26.40 30.94 -12.08
CA LEU A 563 -27.24 31.39 -11.00
C LEU A 563 -27.66 32.84 -11.27
N LYS A 564 -28.91 33.17 -10.93
CA LYS A 564 -29.45 34.54 -10.99
C LYS A 564 -30.23 34.82 -9.71
N VAL A 565 -29.81 35.84 -8.97
CA VAL A 565 -30.45 36.30 -7.74
C VAL A 565 -30.99 37.69 -7.94
N LYS A 566 -32.19 37.94 -7.43
CA LYS A 566 -32.84 39.26 -7.37
C LYS A 566 -32.69 39.81 -5.97
N GLY A 567 -32.35 41.12 -5.83
CA GLY A 567 -32.34 41.77 -4.52
C GLY A 567 -33.74 41.93 -3.92
N GLU A 568 -33.84 41.98 -2.62
CA GLU A 568 -35.10 42.03 -1.88
C GLU A 568 -35.80 43.39 -2.06
N HIS A 569 -35.03 44.49 -2.16
CA HIS A 569 -35.58 45.84 -2.20
C HIS A 569 -35.25 46.55 -3.53
N ALA A 570 -36.19 47.32 -4.03
CA ALA A 570 -35.99 48.24 -5.14
C ALA A 570 -35.13 49.45 -4.70
N TRP A 571 -34.14 49.81 -5.50
CA TRP A 571 -33.31 50.99 -5.21
C TRP A 571 -34.05 52.27 -5.49
N GLN A 572 -33.79 53.27 -4.66
CA GLN A 572 -34.49 54.56 -4.75
C GLN A 572 -33.77 55.53 -5.69
N GLU A 573 -34.48 56.50 -6.22
CA GLU A 573 -33.87 57.60 -6.99
C GLU A 573 -32.93 58.41 -6.08
N ALA A 574 -31.78 58.74 -6.57
CA ALA A 574 -30.77 59.43 -5.81
C ALA A 574 -31.11 60.94 -5.60
N ILE A 575 -31.27 61.37 -4.35
CA ILE A 575 -31.54 62.76 -4.03
C ILE A 575 -30.24 63.60 -4.11
N LYS A 576 -29.06 63.08 -3.71
CA LYS A 576 -27.79 63.83 -3.68
C LYS A 576 -26.73 63.24 -4.61
N LYS A 577 -26.42 61.95 -4.45
CA LYS A 577 -25.35 61.32 -5.27
C LYS A 577 -25.75 59.86 -5.57
N PRO A 578 -25.86 59.50 -6.86
CA PRO A 578 -26.14 58.10 -7.23
C PRO A 578 -24.96 57.18 -6.89
N ILE A 579 -25.26 55.87 -6.70
CA ILE A 579 -24.23 54.89 -6.47
C ILE A 579 -23.44 54.63 -7.74
N SER A 580 -22.12 54.72 -7.66
CA SER A 580 -21.27 54.55 -8.85
C SER A 580 -21.10 53.04 -9.18
N ASN A 581 -20.91 52.74 -10.45
CA ASN A 581 -20.54 51.39 -10.92
C ASN A 581 -19.27 50.87 -10.27
N GLU A 582 -18.33 51.74 -9.97
CA GLU A 582 -17.07 51.42 -9.29
C GLU A 582 -17.33 50.97 -7.86
N THR A 583 -18.26 51.62 -7.12
CA THR A 583 -18.66 51.24 -5.78
C THR A 583 -19.33 49.88 -5.79
N ILE A 584 -20.25 49.62 -6.69
CA ILE A 584 -20.92 48.31 -6.88
C ILE A 584 -19.88 47.24 -7.15
N LYS A 585 -18.96 47.47 -8.09
CA LYS A 585 -17.86 46.59 -8.44
C LYS A 585 -17.00 46.26 -7.25
N LYS A 586 -16.58 47.26 -6.49
CA LYS A 586 -15.76 47.11 -5.29
C LYS A 586 -16.42 46.25 -4.21
N GLN A 587 -17.75 46.37 -4.05
CA GLN A 587 -18.46 45.55 -3.04
C GLN A 587 -18.66 44.11 -3.54
N LEU A 588 -18.97 43.88 -4.81
CA LEU A 588 -19.17 42.58 -5.39
C LEU A 588 -17.86 41.75 -5.45
N LEU A 589 -16.71 42.42 -5.58
CA LEU A 589 -15.38 41.78 -5.57
C LEU A 589 -14.90 41.36 -4.17
N LYS A 590 -15.60 41.74 -3.09
CA LYS A 590 -15.24 41.31 -1.74
C LYS A 590 -15.68 39.90 -1.44
N ILE A 591 -15.03 38.92 -2.05
CA ILE A 591 -15.38 37.50 -1.92
C ILE A 591 -14.61 36.77 -0.80
N GLY A 592 -13.65 37.45 -0.13
CA GLY A 592 -12.87 36.85 0.96
C GLY A 592 -12.10 35.63 0.52
N ASP A 593 -12.16 34.55 1.33
CA ASP A 593 -11.41 33.30 1.11
C ASP A 593 -12.20 32.28 0.26
N LEU A 594 -13.28 32.68 -0.42
CA LEU A 594 -14.06 31.79 -1.27
C LEU A 594 -13.20 31.22 -2.42
N PRO A 595 -13.44 29.97 -2.81
CA PRO A 595 -12.61 29.24 -3.80
C PRO A 595 -12.90 29.65 -5.26
N TYR A 596 -13.24 30.92 -5.46
CA TYR A 596 -13.57 31.45 -6.79
C TYR A 596 -12.60 32.55 -7.20
N TYR A 597 -12.40 32.70 -8.49
CA TYR A 597 -11.73 33.81 -9.11
C TYR A 597 -12.71 34.52 -10.05
N ILE A 598 -13.00 35.80 -9.78
CA ILE A 598 -13.87 36.58 -10.64
C ILE A 598 -13.05 37.01 -11.86
N GLU A 599 -13.25 36.30 -12.96
CA GLU A 599 -12.57 36.55 -14.25
C GLU A 599 -13.07 37.81 -14.93
N LYS A 600 -14.40 38.01 -14.89
CA LYS A 600 -15.06 39.11 -15.52
C LYS A 600 -16.24 39.59 -14.67
N ILE A 601 -16.40 40.91 -14.58
CA ILE A 601 -17.57 41.54 -14.00
C ILE A 601 -18.13 42.62 -14.95
N THR A 602 -19.37 42.46 -15.32
CA THR A 602 -20.10 43.40 -16.18
C THR A 602 -21.21 44.05 -15.36
N ILE A 603 -21.21 45.38 -15.31
CA ILE A 603 -22.21 46.16 -14.57
C ILE A 603 -23.00 47.00 -15.53
N ASN A 604 -24.33 46.78 -15.57
CA ASN A 604 -25.29 47.56 -16.33
C ASN A 604 -26.23 48.30 -15.34
N ASN A 605 -25.76 49.48 -14.91
CA ASN A 605 -26.54 50.41 -14.09
C ASN A 605 -26.51 51.77 -14.76
N ASN A 606 -27.52 52.01 -15.60
CA ASN A 606 -27.67 53.27 -16.36
C ASN A 606 -28.66 54.23 -15.69
N LYS A 607 -29.10 53.93 -14.47
CA LYS A 607 -30.06 54.73 -13.71
C LYS A 607 -29.37 55.46 -12.57
N SER A 608 -29.84 56.67 -12.27
CA SER A 608 -29.37 57.49 -11.18
C SER A 608 -29.99 57.07 -9.85
N LEU A 609 -29.61 55.88 -9.33
CA LEU A 609 -30.21 55.31 -8.13
C LEU A 609 -29.24 55.38 -6.93
N PHE A 610 -29.81 55.36 -5.76
CA PHE A 610 -29.12 55.25 -4.46
C PHE A 610 -29.53 53.95 -3.73
N THR A 611 -28.59 53.32 -3.08
CA THR A 611 -28.83 52.21 -2.15
C THR A 611 -27.76 52.22 -1.07
N PRO A 612 -28.08 51.78 0.14
CA PRO A 612 -27.06 51.51 1.14
C PRO A 612 -26.07 50.40 0.71
N ILE A 613 -24.84 50.53 1.13
CA ILE A 613 -23.81 49.49 0.84
C ILE A 613 -24.20 48.10 1.43
N SER A 614 -25.02 48.09 2.52
CA SER A 614 -25.56 46.85 3.12
C SER A 614 -26.35 46.03 2.13
N GLU A 615 -27.18 46.64 1.33
CA GLU A 615 -28.04 45.99 0.29
C GLU A 615 -27.21 45.23 -0.77
N ILE A 616 -26.11 45.89 -1.22
CA ILE A 616 -25.21 45.27 -2.20
C ILE A 616 -24.47 44.08 -1.56
N ASN A 617 -24.10 44.24 -0.27
CA ASN A 617 -23.41 43.16 0.46
C ASN A 617 -24.37 42.00 0.76
N GLU A 618 -25.65 42.29 0.96
CA GLU A 618 -26.68 41.27 1.17
C GLU A 618 -26.93 40.49 -0.12
N LEU A 619 -27.20 41.17 -1.22
CA LEU A 619 -27.33 40.54 -2.55
C LEU A 619 -26.10 39.66 -2.85
N ARG A 620 -24.90 40.15 -2.55
CA ARG A 620 -23.66 39.34 -2.72
C ARG A 620 -23.69 38.09 -1.87
N ARG A 621 -24.00 38.19 -0.55
CA ARG A 621 -24.05 37.06 0.38
C ARG A 621 -25.05 36.02 -0.06
N THR A 622 -26.28 36.45 -0.36
CA THR A 622 -27.34 35.56 -0.90
C THR A 622 -26.90 34.87 -2.17
N PHE A 623 -26.28 35.59 -3.11
CA PHE A 623 -25.79 35.01 -4.34
C PHE A 623 -24.73 33.91 -4.06
N PHE A 624 -23.74 34.13 -3.21
CA PHE A 624 -22.70 33.14 -2.94
C PHE A 624 -23.21 31.96 -2.14
N ASN A 625 -24.14 32.14 -1.20
CA ASN A 625 -24.78 31.05 -0.48
C ASN A 625 -25.56 30.12 -1.43
N GLU A 626 -26.41 30.69 -2.29
CA GLU A 626 -27.15 29.90 -3.29
C GLU A 626 -26.23 29.27 -4.33
N LEU A 627 -25.10 29.92 -4.67
CA LEU A 627 -24.12 29.35 -5.59
C LEU A 627 -23.46 28.10 -4.97
N GLU A 628 -23.11 28.14 -3.68
CA GLU A 628 -22.56 26.99 -2.97
C GLU A 628 -23.56 25.83 -2.95
N GLU A 629 -24.84 26.09 -2.65
CA GLU A 629 -25.88 25.06 -2.69
C GLU A 629 -26.01 24.43 -4.09
N LYS A 630 -26.02 25.23 -5.14
CA LYS A 630 -26.08 24.75 -6.53
C LYS A 630 -24.84 23.93 -6.91
N ILE A 631 -23.66 24.32 -6.44
CA ILE A 631 -22.45 23.54 -6.65
C ILE A 631 -22.61 22.17 -6.03
N ILE A 632 -22.98 22.11 -4.74
CA ILE A 632 -23.16 20.86 -4.00
C ILE A 632 -24.19 19.98 -4.70
N GLU A 633 -25.35 20.56 -5.09
CA GLU A 633 -26.42 19.82 -5.79
C GLU A 633 -25.94 19.26 -7.14
N SER A 634 -25.04 19.96 -7.84
CA SER A 634 -24.51 19.52 -9.14
C SER A 634 -23.66 18.25 -9.07
N TYR A 635 -23.16 17.90 -7.90
CA TYR A 635 -22.38 16.67 -7.64
C TYR A 635 -23.24 15.50 -7.17
N LYS A 636 -24.45 15.76 -6.68
CA LYS A 636 -25.35 14.69 -6.27
C LYS A 636 -25.88 13.92 -7.48
N PRO A 637 -26.20 12.64 -7.30
CA PRO A 637 -26.92 11.87 -8.30
C PRO A 637 -28.29 12.48 -8.59
N LYS A 638 -28.86 12.17 -9.75
CA LYS A 638 -30.25 12.56 -10.07
C LYS A 638 -31.21 11.87 -9.10
N LEU A 639 -32.33 12.55 -8.80
CA LEU A 639 -33.34 12.03 -7.90
C LEU A 639 -33.86 10.66 -8.32
N GLU A 640 -34.18 10.49 -9.62
CA GLU A 640 -34.62 9.22 -10.20
C GLU A 640 -33.62 8.08 -9.97
N ASP A 641 -32.29 8.35 -10.17
CA ASP A 641 -31.24 7.37 -9.98
C ASP A 641 -31.11 6.98 -8.48
N MET A 642 -31.34 7.95 -7.57
CA MET A 642 -31.33 7.69 -6.11
C MET A 642 -32.51 6.83 -5.68
N GLU A 643 -33.71 7.09 -6.22
CA GLU A 643 -34.93 6.32 -5.93
C GLU A 643 -34.82 4.88 -6.45
N ILE A 644 -34.26 4.69 -7.65
CA ILE A 644 -33.98 3.36 -8.20
C ILE A 644 -33.00 2.59 -7.28
N ALA A 645 -31.88 3.21 -6.94
CA ALA A 645 -30.90 2.59 -6.07
C ALA A 645 -31.48 2.22 -4.68
N GLU A 646 -32.32 3.08 -4.12
CA GLU A 646 -32.98 2.83 -2.84
C GLU A 646 -33.95 1.64 -2.91
N ARG A 647 -34.76 1.56 -3.96
CA ARG A 647 -35.66 0.41 -4.17
C ARG A 647 -34.85 -0.89 -4.32
N ASN A 648 -33.79 -0.88 -5.11
CA ASN A 648 -32.97 -2.06 -5.33
C ASN A 648 -32.28 -2.53 -4.04
N ILE A 649 -31.68 -1.61 -3.29
CA ILE A 649 -31.05 -1.95 -2.00
C ILE A 649 -32.06 -2.43 -0.96
N ASN A 650 -33.27 -1.86 -0.93
CA ASN A 650 -34.33 -2.35 -0.05
C ASN A 650 -34.75 -3.78 -0.44
N ALA A 651 -34.89 -4.07 -1.74
CA ALA A 651 -35.20 -5.43 -2.21
C ALA A 651 -34.07 -6.41 -1.87
N LEU A 652 -32.79 -6.02 -2.06
CA LEU A 652 -31.65 -6.82 -1.65
C LEU A 652 -31.68 -7.10 -0.13
N ASN A 653 -31.92 -6.08 0.68
CA ASN A 653 -31.95 -6.23 2.13
C ASN A 653 -33.13 -7.14 2.59
N GLU A 654 -34.25 -7.11 1.90
CA GLU A 654 -35.35 -8.05 2.17
C GLU A 654 -34.95 -9.49 1.82
N ASP A 655 -34.26 -9.71 0.70
CA ASP A 655 -33.76 -11.03 0.33
C ASP A 655 -32.73 -11.53 1.36
N LEU A 656 -31.75 -10.68 1.75
CA LEU A 656 -30.77 -10.99 2.79
C LEU A 656 -31.43 -11.37 4.13
N ARG A 657 -32.46 -10.65 4.56
CA ARG A 657 -33.21 -10.98 5.80
C ARG A 657 -33.98 -12.30 5.68
N LYS A 658 -34.63 -12.54 4.54
CA LYS A 658 -35.30 -13.83 4.28
C LYS A 658 -34.33 -14.99 4.32
N ARG A 659 -33.06 -14.78 3.89
CA ARG A 659 -31.99 -15.78 4.02
C ARG A 659 -31.75 -16.13 5.51
N ILE A 660 -31.77 -15.15 6.41
CA ILE A 660 -31.54 -15.34 7.85
C ILE A 660 -32.70 -16.10 8.54
N ASP A 661 -33.95 -15.80 8.16
CA ASP A 661 -35.16 -16.34 8.83
C ASP A 661 -35.49 -17.79 8.45
N LEU A 662 -35.08 -18.24 7.28
CA LEU A 662 -35.30 -19.59 6.81
C LEU A 662 -34.26 -20.55 7.42
N LYS A 663 -34.59 -21.21 8.54
CA LYS A 663 -33.80 -22.34 9.07
C LYS A 663 -33.88 -23.50 8.03
N SER A 664 -32.89 -23.52 7.12
CA SER A 664 -32.77 -24.67 6.21
C SER A 664 -32.40 -25.91 7.01
N LYS A 665 -33.22 -26.97 6.91
CA LYS A 665 -32.74 -28.31 7.22
C LYS A 665 -31.74 -28.63 6.11
N VAL A 666 -30.42 -28.56 6.44
CA VAL A 666 -29.40 -29.14 5.57
C VAL A 666 -29.84 -30.58 5.30
N GLN A 667 -30.19 -30.90 4.05
CA GLN A 667 -30.48 -32.26 3.69
C GLN A 667 -29.18 -33.06 3.75
N ASN A 668 -28.95 -33.78 4.84
CA ASN A 668 -27.78 -34.62 5.07
C ASN A 668 -27.73 -35.87 4.13
N ASN A 669 -28.32 -35.81 2.97
CA ASN A 669 -28.35 -36.94 2.01
C ASN A 669 -27.23 -36.87 0.97
N VAL A 670 -26.09 -36.24 1.28
CA VAL A 670 -24.93 -36.22 0.39
C VAL A 670 -23.97 -37.34 0.80
N SER A 671 -23.93 -38.37 -0.02
CA SER A 671 -23.10 -39.59 0.15
C SER A 671 -21.65 -39.41 -0.35
N ASN A 672 -21.20 -38.20 -0.72
CA ASN A 672 -19.91 -38.06 -1.41
C ASN A 672 -19.14 -36.81 -0.95
N TYR A 673 -18.44 -36.94 0.19
CA TYR A 673 -17.46 -35.94 0.63
C TYR A 673 -16.16 -36.08 -0.17
N LYS A 674 -15.57 -34.96 -0.59
CA LYS A 674 -14.34 -34.94 -1.38
C LYS A 674 -13.17 -34.44 -0.54
N LEU A 675 -12.02 -35.10 -0.68
CA LEU A 675 -10.75 -34.72 -0.07
C LEU A 675 -9.74 -34.40 -1.18
N SER A 676 -9.16 -33.22 -1.13
CA SER A 676 -8.16 -32.77 -2.09
C SER A 676 -6.80 -32.66 -1.42
N SER A 677 -5.70 -32.77 -2.17
CA SER A 677 -4.35 -32.52 -1.66
C SER A 677 -3.54 -31.63 -2.60
N TYR A 678 -2.85 -30.65 -2.03
CA TYR A 678 -1.82 -29.89 -2.74
C TYR A 678 -0.50 -30.64 -2.64
N ILE A 679 0.14 -30.92 -3.78
CA ILE A 679 1.46 -31.53 -3.86
C ILE A 679 2.34 -30.82 -4.90
N ASN A 680 3.67 -31.07 -4.87
CA ASN A 680 4.62 -30.51 -5.82
C ASN A 680 5.73 -31.48 -6.26
N SER A 681 5.43 -32.82 -6.24
CA SER A 681 6.39 -33.87 -6.61
C SER A 681 5.73 -34.94 -7.47
N LEU A 682 6.40 -35.28 -8.60
CA LEU A 682 5.98 -36.42 -9.45
C LEU A 682 6.25 -37.78 -8.78
N GLU A 683 7.25 -37.86 -7.92
CA GLU A 683 7.56 -39.08 -7.17
C GLU A 683 6.44 -39.38 -6.19
N ILE A 684 6.02 -38.41 -5.42
CA ILE A 684 4.87 -38.52 -4.52
C ILE A 684 3.63 -38.90 -5.31
N LEU A 685 3.38 -38.26 -6.45
CA LEU A 685 2.22 -38.60 -7.29
C LEU A 685 2.24 -40.06 -7.76
N ARG A 686 3.42 -40.60 -8.14
CA ARG A 686 3.56 -42.02 -8.52
C ARG A 686 3.31 -42.98 -7.35
N GLU A 687 3.82 -42.65 -6.18
CA GLU A 687 3.67 -43.51 -5.00
C GLU A 687 2.23 -43.55 -4.50
N LEU A 688 1.53 -42.39 -4.54
CA LEU A 688 0.09 -42.35 -4.21
C LEU A 688 -0.75 -43.26 -5.10
N ASN A 689 -0.38 -43.43 -6.38
CA ASN A 689 -1.10 -44.28 -7.33
C ASN A 689 -0.92 -45.80 -7.08
N LYS A 690 0.06 -46.20 -6.27
CA LYS A 690 0.29 -47.61 -5.92
C LYS A 690 -0.60 -48.08 -4.77
N LYS A 691 -1.35 -47.17 -4.19
CA LYS A 691 -2.13 -47.42 -2.96
C LYS A 691 -3.61 -47.13 -3.21
N GLU A 692 -4.44 -47.50 -2.24
CA GLU A 692 -5.86 -47.16 -2.26
C GLU A 692 -6.10 -45.67 -2.40
N ALA A 693 -7.06 -45.24 -3.22
CA ALA A 693 -7.38 -43.87 -3.49
C ALA A 693 -7.84 -43.13 -2.23
N VAL A 694 -7.02 -42.21 -1.74
CA VAL A 694 -7.31 -41.35 -0.57
C VAL A 694 -7.92 -40.03 -1.00
N PHE A 695 -7.48 -39.50 -2.13
CA PHE A 695 -7.84 -38.16 -2.58
C PHE A 695 -8.73 -38.22 -3.83
N ASP A 696 -9.70 -37.31 -3.90
CA ASP A 696 -10.58 -37.11 -5.05
C ASP A 696 -10.00 -36.10 -6.06
N ARG A 697 -9.13 -35.17 -5.58
CA ARG A 697 -8.45 -34.16 -6.38
C ARG A 697 -7.01 -33.98 -5.94
N ILE A 698 -6.13 -33.77 -6.91
CA ILE A 698 -4.74 -33.42 -6.68
C ILE A 698 -4.46 -32.05 -7.32
N TYR A 699 -4.12 -31.07 -6.50
CA TYR A 699 -3.66 -29.74 -6.91
C TYR A 699 -2.13 -29.76 -7.03
N LEU A 700 -1.65 -29.91 -8.25
CA LEU A 700 -0.22 -30.08 -8.53
C LEU A 700 0.43 -28.72 -8.82
N GLU A 701 1.38 -28.30 -7.98
CA GLU A 701 2.24 -27.14 -8.23
C GLU A 701 3.55 -27.62 -8.87
N ILE A 702 4.01 -26.92 -9.91
CA ILE A 702 5.28 -27.26 -10.56
C ILE A 702 6.43 -26.72 -9.68
N PRO A 703 7.35 -27.58 -9.21
CA PRO A 703 8.52 -27.14 -8.45
C PRO A 703 9.50 -26.38 -9.35
N PRO A 704 10.38 -25.53 -8.78
CA PRO A 704 11.43 -24.87 -9.54
C PRO A 704 12.34 -25.87 -10.26
N ASN A 705 12.83 -25.50 -11.47
CA ASN A 705 13.72 -26.34 -12.25
C ASN A 705 15.14 -26.34 -11.67
N LYS A 706 15.62 -27.50 -11.21
CA LYS A 706 16.95 -27.67 -10.60
C LYS A 706 18.11 -27.52 -11.60
N SER A 707 17.93 -27.82 -12.86
CA SER A 707 19.00 -27.84 -13.87
C SER A 707 19.54 -26.45 -14.26
N PHE A 708 18.88 -25.36 -13.85
CA PHE A 708 19.36 -24.00 -14.10
C PHE A 708 20.53 -23.56 -13.22
N GLU A 709 20.83 -24.25 -12.13
CA GLU A 709 21.94 -23.90 -11.25
C GLU A 709 23.31 -24.41 -11.77
N GLU A 710 23.31 -25.35 -12.70
CA GLU A 710 24.54 -25.96 -13.27
C GLU A 710 25.08 -25.28 -14.53
N ILE A 711 24.33 -24.37 -15.14
CA ILE A 711 24.77 -23.68 -16.37
C ILE A 711 25.75 -22.57 -15.99
N SER A 712 27.03 -22.83 -16.25
CA SER A 712 28.19 -22.00 -15.95
C SER A 712 28.15 -20.58 -16.53
N GLU A 713 28.96 -19.70 -15.93
CA GLU A 713 29.09 -18.26 -16.22
C GLU A 713 29.45 -17.88 -17.67
N GLU A 714 29.76 -18.84 -18.55
CA GLU A 714 30.23 -18.58 -19.92
C GLU A 714 29.15 -18.22 -20.97
N ILE A 715 27.86 -18.31 -20.63
CA ILE A 715 26.76 -18.09 -21.58
C ILE A 715 25.94 -16.80 -21.23
N ILE A 716 26.57 -15.74 -20.74
CA ILE A 716 25.84 -14.60 -20.12
C ILE A 716 25.19 -13.62 -21.13
N GLU A 717 25.59 -13.55 -22.38
CA GLU A 717 25.09 -12.53 -23.32
C GLU A 717 23.88 -12.92 -24.20
N ASN A 718 23.52 -14.22 -24.30
CA ASN A 718 22.32 -14.69 -25.05
C ASN A 718 21.26 -15.36 -24.15
N LYS A 719 21.39 -15.21 -22.85
CA LYS A 719 20.77 -16.06 -21.81
C LYS A 719 19.25 -15.94 -21.65
N SER A 720 18.66 -14.76 -21.83
CA SER A 720 17.26 -14.55 -21.38
C SER A 720 16.21 -15.30 -22.21
N ILE A 721 16.44 -15.48 -23.50
CA ILE A 721 15.51 -16.16 -24.41
C ILE A 721 15.63 -17.67 -24.26
N GLN A 722 16.86 -18.21 -24.18
CA GLN A 722 17.10 -19.65 -23.99
C GLN A 722 16.66 -20.14 -22.61
N GLU A 723 16.88 -19.37 -21.54
CA GLU A 723 16.42 -19.71 -20.20
C GLU A 723 14.89 -19.81 -20.14
N HIS A 724 14.19 -18.89 -20.79
CA HIS A 724 12.74 -18.89 -20.83
C HIS A 724 12.16 -20.10 -21.59
N GLU A 725 12.72 -20.43 -22.74
CA GLU A 725 12.28 -21.60 -23.54
C GLU A 725 12.58 -22.92 -22.85
N LEU A 726 13.74 -23.05 -22.19
CA LEU A 726 14.08 -24.22 -21.37
C LEU A 726 13.13 -24.40 -20.19
N ASN A 727 12.72 -23.31 -19.54
CA ASN A 727 11.75 -23.38 -18.44
C ASN A 727 10.38 -23.84 -18.93
N ILE A 728 9.91 -23.35 -20.09
CA ILE A 728 8.65 -23.81 -20.68
C ILE A 728 8.72 -25.30 -21.00
N SER A 729 9.83 -25.77 -21.61
CA SER A 729 10.04 -27.18 -21.93
C SER A 729 10.02 -28.06 -20.69
N TYR A 730 10.66 -27.61 -19.60
CA TYR A 730 10.61 -28.29 -18.30
C TYR A 730 9.18 -28.42 -17.78
N CYS A 731 8.42 -27.33 -17.74
CA CYS A 731 7.04 -27.32 -17.25
C CYS A 731 6.14 -28.23 -18.09
N VAL A 732 6.26 -28.19 -19.42
CA VAL A 732 5.52 -29.06 -20.33
C VAL A 732 5.83 -30.53 -20.05
N ASN A 733 7.12 -30.88 -19.92
CA ASN A 733 7.53 -32.26 -19.64
C ASN A 733 7.07 -32.74 -18.25
N PHE A 734 7.11 -31.86 -17.27
CA PHE A 734 6.62 -32.14 -15.92
C PHE A 734 5.11 -32.44 -15.94
N LEU A 735 4.30 -31.55 -16.53
CA LEU A 735 2.86 -31.72 -16.63
C LEU A 735 2.47 -32.94 -17.49
N LYS A 736 3.16 -33.16 -18.64
CA LYS A 736 2.96 -34.36 -19.45
C LYS A 736 3.13 -35.64 -18.63
N LYS A 737 4.25 -35.74 -17.88
CA LYS A 737 4.49 -36.88 -17.00
C LYS A 737 3.43 -36.99 -15.89
N ALA A 738 3.01 -35.86 -15.32
CA ALA A 738 1.96 -35.86 -14.31
C ALA A 738 0.61 -36.39 -14.85
N ILE A 739 0.23 -35.93 -16.05
CA ILE A 739 -0.98 -36.40 -16.74
C ILE A 739 -0.89 -37.89 -17.03
N GLU A 740 0.26 -38.35 -17.58
CA GLU A 740 0.49 -39.78 -17.85
C GLU A 740 0.40 -40.64 -16.59
N ILE A 741 0.96 -40.19 -15.47
CA ILE A 741 0.88 -40.85 -14.16
C ILE A 741 -0.55 -40.93 -13.67
N SER A 742 -1.36 -39.88 -13.91
CA SER A 742 -2.73 -39.77 -13.42
C SER A 742 -3.78 -40.42 -14.34
N GLN A 743 -3.35 -40.94 -15.50
CA GLN A 743 -4.27 -41.70 -16.38
C GLN A 743 -4.79 -42.92 -15.67
N ASN A 744 -6.12 -43.13 -15.77
CA ASN A 744 -6.84 -44.27 -15.17
C ASN A 744 -6.85 -44.29 -13.61
N GLN A 745 -6.65 -43.13 -12.99
CA GLN A 745 -6.80 -42.96 -11.54
C GLN A 745 -8.18 -42.37 -11.21
N ASP A 746 -8.66 -42.65 -10.01
CA ASP A 746 -9.96 -42.16 -9.54
C ASP A 746 -9.98 -40.71 -9.05
N TYR A 747 -8.85 -40.04 -9.10
CA TYR A 747 -8.74 -38.62 -8.73
C TYR A 747 -8.59 -37.71 -9.96
N LYS A 748 -9.00 -36.45 -9.81
CA LYS A 748 -8.81 -35.41 -10.83
C LYS A 748 -7.51 -34.67 -10.59
N LEU A 749 -6.65 -34.60 -11.62
CA LEU A 749 -5.42 -33.81 -11.59
C LEU A 749 -5.70 -32.36 -12.06
N ILE A 750 -5.25 -31.37 -11.29
CA ILE A 750 -5.45 -29.93 -11.55
C ILE A 750 -4.12 -29.23 -11.38
N TRP A 751 -3.72 -28.42 -12.35
CA TRP A 751 -2.50 -27.64 -12.26
C TRP A 751 -2.73 -26.37 -11.41
N LYS A 752 -2.13 -26.29 -10.21
CA LYS A 752 -2.11 -25.09 -9.39
C LYS A 752 -1.12 -24.10 -10.02
N LEU A 753 -1.67 -23.00 -10.55
CA LEU A 753 -0.88 -21.89 -11.07
C LEU A 753 -0.26 -21.07 -9.91
N PRO A 754 0.82 -20.31 -10.20
CA PRO A 754 1.29 -19.29 -9.26
C PRO A 754 0.20 -18.27 -8.96
N ASP A 755 0.10 -17.84 -7.70
CA ASP A 755 -0.91 -16.88 -7.26
C ASP A 755 -0.65 -15.45 -7.81
N ILE A 756 0.59 -15.17 -8.18
CA ILE A 756 1.02 -13.92 -8.82
C ILE A 756 1.61 -14.24 -10.20
N ALA A 757 0.96 -13.77 -11.25
CA ALA A 757 1.39 -14.00 -12.62
C ALA A 757 1.66 -12.67 -13.35
N HIS A 758 2.91 -12.21 -13.28
CA HIS A 758 3.40 -11.10 -14.11
C HIS A 758 3.46 -11.52 -15.58
N LYS A 759 3.73 -10.57 -16.46
CA LYS A 759 3.72 -10.76 -17.93
C LYS A 759 4.43 -12.04 -18.39
N GLN A 760 5.68 -12.24 -17.95
CA GLN A 760 6.49 -13.36 -18.40
C GLN A 760 5.91 -14.71 -17.94
N THR A 761 5.52 -14.82 -16.67
CA THR A 761 4.86 -16.00 -16.11
C THR A 761 3.55 -16.30 -16.82
N LYS A 762 2.73 -15.29 -17.07
CA LYS A 762 1.48 -15.41 -17.80
C LYS A 762 1.69 -15.92 -19.23
N GLU A 763 2.64 -15.34 -19.98
CA GLU A 763 2.97 -15.76 -21.33
C GLU A 763 3.47 -17.22 -21.37
N SER A 764 4.24 -17.63 -20.35
CA SER A 764 4.67 -19.02 -20.18
C SER A 764 3.48 -19.95 -19.96
N ILE A 765 2.56 -19.60 -19.06
CA ILE A 765 1.36 -20.39 -18.79
C ILE A 765 0.54 -20.61 -20.09
N ILE A 766 0.30 -19.54 -20.83
CA ILE A 766 -0.44 -19.60 -22.10
C ILE A 766 0.25 -20.53 -23.10
N LYS A 767 1.58 -20.42 -23.24
CA LYS A 767 2.36 -21.29 -24.14
C LYS A 767 2.33 -22.74 -23.69
N ILE A 768 2.50 -23.01 -22.40
CA ILE A 768 2.49 -24.39 -21.85
C ILE A 768 1.14 -25.04 -22.13
N ILE A 769 0.02 -24.41 -21.81
CA ILE A 769 -1.32 -24.96 -22.07
C ILE A 769 -1.52 -25.18 -23.58
N GLY A 770 -1.09 -24.24 -24.41
CA GLY A 770 -1.18 -24.36 -25.87
C GLY A 770 -0.38 -25.53 -26.44
N ILE A 771 0.79 -25.86 -25.86
CA ILE A 771 1.61 -27.00 -26.24
C ILE A 771 0.93 -28.31 -25.80
N LEU A 772 0.46 -28.39 -24.55
CA LEU A 772 -0.25 -29.56 -24.04
C LEU A 772 -1.49 -29.89 -24.91
N LYS A 773 -2.29 -28.89 -25.26
CA LYS A 773 -3.45 -29.09 -26.15
C LYS A 773 -3.07 -29.61 -27.55
N LYS A 774 -1.96 -29.15 -28.11
CA LYS A 774 -1.44 -29.70 -29.38
C LYS A 774 -1.01 -31.15 -29.26
N MET A 775 -0.69 -31.62 -28.06
CA MET A 775 -0.37 -32.99 -27.74
C MET A 775 -1.62 -33.82 -27.37
N ASN A 776 -2.83 -33.24 -27.48
CA ASN A 776 -4.11 -33.84 -27.01
C ASN A 776 -4.09 -34.17 -25.50
N LEU A 777 -3.37 -33.36 -24.73
CA LEU A 777 -3.33 -33.46 -23.28
C LEU A 777 -4.14 -32.31 -22.68
N GLU A 778 -5.07 -32.63 -21.79
CA GLU A 778 -5.92 -31.66 -21.10
C GLU A 778 -5.56 -31.61 -19.62
N ILE A 779 -5.59 -30.42 -19.06
CA ILE A 779 -5.41 -30.18 -17.64
C ILE A 779 -6.24 -28.98 -17.22
N ASP A 780 -6.99 -29.12 -16.14
CA ASP A 780 -7.69 -28.02 -15.48
C ASP A 780 -6.72 -27.21 -14.63
N ILE A 781 -7.11 -25.99 -14.28
CA ILE A 781 -6.25 -25.07 -13.54
C ILE A 781 -6.87 -24.56 -12.26
N MET A 782 -6.01 -24.37 -11.25
CA MET A 782 -6.35 -23.64 -10.03
C MET A 782 -5.60 -22.30 -10.00
N THR A 783 -6.30 -21.22 -9.69
CA THR A 783 -5.71 -19.87 -9.63
C THR A 783 -6.44 -18.98 -8.62
N SER A 784 -5.73 -17.98 -8.06
CA SER A 784 -6.31 -16.87 -7.31
C SER A 784 -6.44 -15.59 -8.16
N SER A 785 -5.84 -15.56 -9.36
CA SER A 785 -5.94 -14.45 -10.31
C SER A 785 -7.17 -14.61 -11.20
N ILE A 786 -8.30 -14.03 -10.78
CA ILE A 786 -9.62 -14.24 -11.41
C ILE A 786 -9.60 -13.90 -12.90
N GLY A 787 -9.17 -12.70 -13.27
CA GLY A 787 -9.14 -12.28 -14.68
C GLY A 787 -8.25 -13.18 -15.56
N LEU A 788 -7.12 -13.68 -15.02
CA LEU A 788 -6.29 -14.64 -15.73
C LEU A 788 -7.03 -15.98 -15.90
N GLY A 789 -7.66 -16.48 -14.85
CA GLY A 789 -8.44 -17.71 -14.88
C GLY A 789 -9.51 -17.67 -15.96
N GLU A 790 -10.35 -16.64 -15.95
CA GLU A 790 -11.42 -16.45 -16.94
C GLU A 790 -10.90 -16.33 -18.38
N SER A 791 -9.80 -15.62 -18.57
CA SER A 791 -9.13 -15.51 -19.86
C SER A 791 -8.63 -16.86 -20.38
N LEU A 792 -8.05 -17.69 -19.50
CA LEU A 792 -7.58 -19.04 -19.85
C LEU A 792 -8.75 -20.00 -20.14
N LYS A 793 -9.82 -19.95 -19.34
CA LYS A 793 -11.06 -20.72 -19.59
C LYS A 793 -11.63 -20.38 -20.96
N GLY A 794 -11.81 -19.11 -21.25
CA GLY A 794 -12.35 -18.67 -22.55
C GLY A 794 -11.47 -19.05 -23.75
N ARG A 795 -10.15 -19.09 -23.57
CA ARG A 795 -9.19 -19.39 -24.65
C ARG A 795 -9.04 -20.91 -24.88
N PHE A 796 -9.05 -21.68 -23.80
CA PHE A 796 -8.65 -23.09 -23.84
C PHE A 796 -9.76 -24.08 -23.46
N ASN A 797 -10.94 -23.60 -23.10
CA ASN A 797 -12.07 -24.40 -22.65
C ASN A 797 -11.66 -25.43 -21.58
N LEU A 798 -11.24 -24.95 -20.43
CA LEU A 798 -10.80 -25.72 -19.27
C LEU A 798 -11.64 -25.33 -18.04
N ASN A 799 -11.65 -26.18 -17.03
CA ASN A 799 -12.33 -25.87 -15.77
C ASN A 799 -11.42 -25.08 -14.82
N LEU A 800 -12.06 -24.19 -14.04
CA LEU A 800 -11.39 -23.31 -13.08
C LEU A 800 -11.61 -23.74 -11.65
N TYR A 801 -10.56 -23.71 -10.85
CA TYR A 801 -10.56 -23.92 -9.42
C TYR A 801 -9.99 -22.68 -8.74
N GLY A 802 -10.66 -22.19 -7.70
CA GLY A 802 -10.25 -20.99 -6.98
C GLY A 802 -9.46 -21.33 -5.72
N ASN A 803 -8.21 -20.83 -5.64
CA ASN A 803 -7.38 -20.95 -4.43
C ASN A 803 -7.80 -19.92 -3.36
N TYR A 804 -7.52 -20.18 -2.08
CA TYR A 804 -7.93 -19.32 -0.96
C TYR A 804 -7.51 -17.83 -1.04
N PRO A 805 -6.41 -17.42 -1.71
CA PRO A 805 -6.12 -16.01 -1.91
C PRO A 805 -7.11 -15.26 -2.83
N SER A 806 -8.08 -15.96 -3.46
CA SER A 806 -9.24 -15.34 -4.12
C SER A 806 -10.13 -14.58 -3.13
N ASN A 807 -9.92 -14.80 -1.82
CA ASN A 807 -10.58 -14.07 -0.74
C ASN A 807 -12.10 -14.18 -0.73
N VAL A 808 -12.64 -15.37 -0.92
CA VAL A 808 -14.08 -15.66 -0.81
C VAL A 808 -14.51 -15.58 0.66
N TYR A 809 -15.42 -14.66 0.98
CA TYR A 809 -15.89 -14.35 2.33
C TYR A 809 -17.40 -14.32 2.50
N ASN A 810 -18.16 -14.21 1.40
CA ASN A 810 -19.61 -14.07 1.37
C ASN A 810 -20.21 -14.70 0.10
N LEU A 811 -21.51 -14.92 0.13
CA LEU A 811 -22.26 -15.55 -0.97
C LEU A 811 -22.23 -14.69 -2.24
N GLU A 812 -22.27 -13.38 -2.12
CA GLU A 812 -22.22 -12.49 -3.30
C GLU A 812 -20.91 -12.63 -4.07
N ALA A 813 -19.79 -12.92 -3.36
CA ALA A 813 -18.53 -13.23 -4.01
C ALA A 813 -18.57 -14.61 -4.71
N VAL A 814 -19.26 -15.61 -4.13
CA VAL A 814 -19.47 -16.92 -4.78
C VAL A 814 -20.31 -16.77 -6.04
N LEU A 815 -21.38 -15.98 -5.98
CA LEU A 815 -22.27 -15.72 -7.13
C LEU A 815 -21.53 -15.00 -8.26
N GLU A 816 -20.63 -14.09 -7.93
CA GLU A 816 -19.81 -13.37 -8.92
C GLU A 816 -18.78 -14.31 -9.59
N LEU A 817 -18.27 -15.29 -8.85
CA LEU A 817 -17.32 -16.28 -9.33
C LEU A 817 -17.97 -17.59 -9.82
N ASN A 818 -19.18 -17.54 -10.34
CA ASN A 818 -19.95 -18.69 -10.80
C ASN A 818 -19.32 -19.47 -11.96
N ASN A 819 -18.29 -18.92 -12.58
CA ASN A 819 -17.50 -19.58 -13.63
C ASN A 819 -16.50 -20.63 -13.11
N PHE A 820 -16.31 -20.71 -11.79
CA PHE A 820 -15.42 -21.69 -11.15
C PHE A 820 -16.18 -22.97 -10.81
N GLU A 821 -15.49 -24.12 -10.81
CA GLU A 821 -16.04 -25.40 -10.35
C GLU A 821 -16.00 -25.48 -8.83
N VAL A 822 -14.88 -25.04 -8.24
CA VAL A 822 -14.63 -25.08 -6.81
C VAL A 822 -14.00 -23.77 -6.37
N LEU A 823 -14.40 -23.24 -5.21
CA LEU A 823 -13.81 -22.08 -4.56
C LEU A 823 -13.35 -22.42 -3.15
N CYS A 824 -12.06 -22.26 -2.88
CA CYS A 824 -11.53 -22.42 -1.54
C CYS A 824 -11.82 -21.16 -0.70
N ILE A 825 -12.50 -21.35 0.43
CA ILE A 825 -12.84 -20.32 1.39
C ILE A 825 -11.57 -19.81 2.07
N SER A 826 -11.49 -18.51 2.35
CA SER A 826 -10.33 -17.92 3.01
C SER A 826 -10.10 -18.50 4.43
N PRO A 827 -8.88 -18.89 4.81
CA PRO A 827 -8.56 -19.40 6.15
C PRO A 827 -8.61 -18.34 7.25
N GLU A 828 -8.90 -17.08 6.93
CA GLU A 828 -9.14 -16.02 7.90
C GLU A 828 -10.56 -16.03 8.49
N ILE A 829 -11.49 -16.81 7.90
CA ILE A 829 -12.90 -16.80 8.31
C ILE A 829 -13.09 -17.58 9.62
N TYR A 830 -13.86 -16.98 10.53
CA TYR A 830 -14.30 -17.59 11.79
C TYR A 830 -15.40 -18.62 11.51
N LYS A 831 -15.39 -19.76 12.22
CA LYS A 831 -16.34 -20.87 12.02
C LYS A 831 -17.82 -20.46 11.98
N LYS A 832 -18.23 -19.48 12.81
CA LYS A 832 -19.60 -18.96 12.76
C LYS A 832 -19.90 -18.28 11.42
N ASN A 833 -18.96 -17.52 10.87
CA ASN A 833 -19.19 -16.84 9.59
C ASN A 833 -19.16 -17.82 8.41
N ILE A 834 -18.44 -18.95 8.52
CA ILE A 834 -18.55 -20.04 7.54
C ILE A 834 -19.95 -20.63 7.61
N LYS A 835 -20.48 -20.85 8.81
CA LYS A 835 -21.86 -21.33 8.98
C LYS A 835 -22.87 -20.37 8.35
N ASP A 836 -22.78 -19.07 8.64
CA ASP A 836 -23.66 -18.05 8.08
C ASP A 836 -23.63 -18.12 6.52
N LEU A 837 -22.42 -18.19 5.92
CA LEU A 837 -22.23 -18.33 4.48
C LEU A 837 -22.86 -19.63 3.94
N MET A 838 -22.67 -20.77 4.61
CA MET A 838 -23.20 -22.05 4.15
C MET A 838 -24.72 -22.13 4.23
N GLU A 839 -25.31 -21.53 5.25
CA GLU A 839 -26.77 -21.41 5.35
C GLU A 839 -27.36 -20.69 4.15
N ASP A 840 -26.75 -19.56 3.76
CA ASP A 840 -27.20 -18.78 2.62
C ASP A 840 -26.87 -19.45 1.27
N TYR A 841 -25.70 -20.11 1.18
CA TYR A 841 -25.31 -20.90 0.02
C TYR A 841 -26.30 -22.03 -0.29
N HIS A 842 -26.72 -22.83 0.72
CA HIS A 842 -27.68 -23.91 0.53
C HIS A 842 -29.09 -23.41 0.18
N LYS A 843 -29.49 -22.25 0.68
CA LYS A 843 -30.73 -21.61 0.28
C LYS A 843 -30.70 -21.20 -1.20
N GLU A 844 -29.56 -20.65 -1.64
CA GLU A 844 -29.42 -20.26 -3.04
C GLU A 844 -29.42 -21.47 -3.97
N LEU A 845 -28.73 -22.58 -3.60
CA LEU A 845 -28.79 -23.84 -4.33
C LEU A 845 -30.20 -24.43 -4.42
N SER A 846 -31.05 -24.23 -3.42
CA SER A 846 -32.43 -24.71 -3.42
C SER A 846 -33.34 -23.92 -4.36
N LYS A 847 -32.95 -22.78 -4.88
CA LYS A 847 -33.65 -22.05 -5.93
C LYS A 847 -33.44 -22.79 -7.24
N ASN A 848 -34.52 -23.35 -7.83
CA ASN A 848 -34.48 -24.10 -9.08
C ASN A 848 -33.72 -23.36 -10.19
N ASN A 849 -32.71 -23.99 -10.79
CA ASN A 849 -31.83 -23.53 -11.86
C ASN A 849 -30.55 -22.76 -11.48
N THR A 850 -30.09 -22.72 -10.25
CA THR A 850 -28.82 -22.06 -9.90
C THR A 850 -27.72 -23.14 -9.76
N THR A 851 -26.71 -23.11 -10.65
CA THR A 851 -25.46 -23.85 -10.45
C THR A 851 -24.46 -22.93 -9.76
N LEU A 852 -23.97 -23.34 -8.59
CA LEU A 852 -22.94 -22.58 -7.83
C LEU A 852 -21.65 -23.40 -7.79
N PRO A 853 -20.49 -22.73 -7.72
CA PRO A 853 -19.22 -23.40 -7.43
C PRO A 853 -19.28 -24.17 -6.11
N GLU A 854 -18.72 -25.36 -6.07
CA GLU A 854 -18.54 -26.11 -4.80
C GLU A 854 -17.64 -25.31 -3.86
N LEU A 855 -17.94 -25.27 -2.57
CA LEU A 855 -17.11 -24.60 -1.57
C LEU A 855 -16.18 -25.59 -0.89
N GLU A 856 -14.88 -25.26 -0.86
CA GLU A 856 -13.83 -26.08 -0.25
C GLU A 856 -13.21 -25.36 0.95
N VAL A 857 -12.87 -26.09 2.01
CA VAL A 857 -12.17 -25.58 3.20
C VAL A 857 -10.80 -26.23 3.29
N LEU A 858 -9.75 -25.42 3.40
CA LEU A 858 -8.42 -25.90 3.77
C LEU A 858 -8.43 -26.32 5.23
N VAL A 859 -8.23 -27.60 5.50
CA VAL A 859 -8.35 -28.19 6.85
C VAL A 859 -7.02 -28.58 7.47
N HIS A 860 -5.97 -28.75 6.66
CA HIS A 860 -4.65 -29.12 7.17
C HIS A 860 -3.51 -28.55 6.33
N GLY A 861 -2.36 -28.29 6.97
CA GLY A 861 -1.10 -27.94 6.31
C GLY A 861 -0.59 -26.52 6.60
N ASN A 862 0.49 -26.15 5.94
CA ASN A 862 1.10 -24.84 6.13
C ASN A 862 0.37 -23.78 5.31
N ILE A 863 -0.13 -22.74 5.99
CA ILE A 863 -0.72 -21.57 5.32
C ILE A 863 0.38 -20.68 4.76
N GLU A 864 0.27 -20.25 3.51
CA GLU A 864 1.08 -19.19 2.91
C GLU A 864 0.74 -17.85 3.58
N SER A 865 1.59 -17.44 4.54
CA SER A 865 1.33 -16.21 5.31
C SER A 865 1.70 -14.95 4.56
N MET A 866 2.66 -15.00 3.65
CA MET A 866 3.11 -13.87 2.83
C MET A 866 3.67 -14.37 1.50
N ILE A 867 3.38 -13.62 0.44
CA ILE A 867 4.02 -13.75 -0.88
C ILE A 867 4.69 -12.41 -1.18
N THR A 868 5.96 -12.42 -1.58
CA THR A 868 6.72 -11.22 -1.87
C THR A 868 7.60 -11.38 -3.10
N ARG A 869 7.81 -10.30 -3.86
CA ARG A 869 8.73 -10.25 -5.00
C ARG A 869 10.20 -10.09 -4.56
N LYS A 870 10.49 -9.93 -3.28
CA LYS A 870 11.83 -9.61 -2.79
C LYS A 870 12.48 -10.79 -2.12
N GLU A 871 13.61 -11.23 -2.65
CA GLU A 871 14.46 -12.24 -2.04
C GLU A 871 15.05 -11.75 -0.70
N LEU A 872 14.86 -12.51 0.36
CA LEU A 872 15.57 -12.33 1.62
C LEU A 872 17.00 -12.85 1.55
N ILE A 873 17.23 -13.85 0.70
CA ILE A 873 18.48 -14.54 0.53
C ILE A 873 19.06 -14.07 -0.82
N SER A 874 20.13 -13.29 -0.76
CA SER A 874 20.80 -12.83 -1.99
C SER A 874 21.51 -13.99 -2.68
N LYS A 875 21.69 -13.92 -4.01
CA LYS A 875 22.50 -14.88 -4.79
C LYS A 875 23.91 -15.08 -4.21
N LYS A 876 24.50 -14.03 -3.60
CA LYS A 876 25.79 -14.11 -2.91
C LYS A 876 25.71 -14.93 -1.62
N GLN A 877 24.63 -14.81 -0.88
CA GLN A 877 24.39 -15.61 0.33
C GLN A 877 24.12 -17.08 -0.02
N LEU A 878 23.36 -17.34 -1.10
CA LEU A 878 23.17 -18.68 -1.64
C LEU A 878 24.52 -19.34 -2.04
N LYS A 879 25.41 -18.61 -2.72
CA LYS A 879 26.75 -19.13 -3.06
C LYS A 879 27.58 -19.48 -1.82
N LEU A 880 27.50 -18.68 -0.75
CA LEU A 880 28.18 -18.97 0.52
C LEU A 880 27.61 -20.20 1.22
N ILE A 881 26.30 -20.37 1.14
CA ILE A 881 25.58 -21.49 1.73
C ILE A 881 25.91 -22.78 0.96
N ASN A 882 25.90 -22.75 -0.34
CA ASN A 882 26.28 -23.88 -1.20
C ASN A 882 27.74 -24.30 -0.96
N LYS A 883 28.65 -23.33 -0.80
CA LYS A 883 30.06 -23.62 -0.43
C LYS A 883 30.16 -24.27 0.97
N TYR A 884 29.32 -23.83 1.92
CA TYR A 884 29.29 -24.45 3.25
C TYR A 884 28.77 -25.89 3.19
N ASN A 885 27.68 -26.14 2.46
CA ASN A 885 27.08 -27.47 2.33
C ASN A 885 28.02 -28.45 1.64
N LYS A 886 28.71 -28.02 0.57
CA LYS A 886 29.72 -28.81 -0.13
C LYS A 886 30.89 -29.20 0.78
N ASN A 887 31.32 -28.29 1.68
CA ASN A 887 32.39 -28.57 2.65
C ASN A 887 31.98 -29.53 3.78
N HIS A 888 30.69 -29.82 3.94
CA HIS A 888 30.13 -30.70 4.97
C HIS A 888 29.57 -32.01 4.37
N GLY A 889 29.95 -32.36 3.14
CA GLY A 889 29.69 -33.67 2.54
C GLY A 889 28.27 -33.90 2.08
N LYS A 890 27.45 -32.83 1.95
CA LYS A 890 26.13 -32.92 1.32
C LYS A 890 26.28 -32.85 -0.18
N SER A 891 25.65 -33.80 -0.94
CA SER A 891 25.64 -33.77 -2.40
C SER A 891 24.88 -32.55 -2.93
N PHE A 892 25.13 -32.16 -4.19
CA PHE A 892 24.44 -31.04 -4.83
C PHE A 892 22.90 -31.28 -4.95
N ASP A 893 22.51 -32.56 -5.02
CA ASP A 893 21.11 -32.99 -5.07
C ASP A 893 20.37 -32.82 -3.74
N ASP A 894 21.12 -32.82 -2.62
CA ASP A 894 20.59 -32.49 -1.30
C ASP A 894 20.49 -30.98 -1.05
N CYS A 895 20.98 -30.17 -1.96
CA CYS A 895 21.00 -28.68 -1.85
C CYS A 895 19.72 -28.02 -2.38
N TYR A 896 18.69 -28.81 -2.69
CA TYR A 896 17.35 -28.25 -2.87
C TYR A 896 16.98 -27.53 -1.59
N ILE A 897 16.53 -26.28 -1.71
CA ILE A 897 16.05 -25.51 -0.56
C ILE A 897 14.84 -26.27 0.01
N ASP A 898 15.15 -27.31 0.79
CA ASP A 898 14.12 -28.00 1.54
C ASP A 898 13.47 -26.97 2.47
N SER A 899 12.17 -27.05 2.59
CA SER A 899 11.36 -26.18 3.45
C SER A 899 11.84 -26.10 4.90
N ASN A 900 12.58 -27.09 5.33
CA ASN A 900 13.16 -27.13 6.66
C ASN A 900 14.50 -26.36 6.76
N GLU A 901 15.13 -25.99 5.64
CA GLU A 901 16.45 -25.38 5.69
C GLU A 901 16.41 -23.89 6.06
N TYR A 902 15.51 -23.11 5.45
CA TYR A 902 15.46 -21.66 5.71
C TYR A 902 14.22 -21.25 6.46
N SER A 903 14.42 -20.46 7.48
CA SER A 903 13.33 -19.93 8.27
C SER A 903 13.64 -18.57 8.88
N LEU A 904 12.60 -17.76 9.09
CA LEU A 904 12.67 -16.56 9.91
C LEU A 904 12.33 -16.94 11.36
N LYS A 905 13.19 -16.60 12.28
CA LYS A 905 12.94 -16.74 13.72
C LYS A 905 12.55 -15.39 14.30
N ASN A 906 11.37 -15.30 14.91
CA ASN A 906 10.92 -14.11 15.61
C ASN A 906 11.46 -14.07 17.06
N ARG A 907 11.18 -12.98 17.79
CA ARG A 907 11.61 -12.81 19.20
C ARG A 907 11.00 -13.84 20.16
N LYS A 908 9.90 -14.48 19.80
CA LYS A 908 9.24 -15.52 20.60
C LYS A 908 9.81 -16.90 20.35
N GLY A 909 10.81 -17.01 19.46
CA GLY A 909 11.42 -18.29 19.09
C GLY A 909 10.65 -19.09 18.04
N GLN A 910 9.59 -18.56 17.48
CA GLN A 910 8.80 -19.21 16.42
C GLN A 910 9.54 -19.13 15.09
N PHE A 911 9.51 -20.22 14.32
CA PHE A 911 10.16 -20.33 13.03
C PHE A 911 9.12 -20.31 11.90
N TYR A 912 9.28 -19.41 10.95
CA TYR A 912 8.47 -19.24 9.75
C TYR A 912 9.25 -19.79 8.56
N PRO A 913 8.89 -20.95 8.00
CA PRO A 913 9.60 -21.52 6.86
C PRO A 913 9.53 -20.60 5.64
N ILE A 914 10.63 -20.54 4.90
CA ILE A 914 10.73 -19.76 3.68
C ILE A 914 10.81 -20.74 2.51
N LYS A 915 9.99 -20.49 1.49
CA LYS A 915 10.04 -21.13 0.18
C LYS A 915 10.42 -20.09 -0.84
N THR A 916 11.39 -20.40 -1.65
CA THR A 916 11.81 -19.54 -2.76
C THR A 916 11.43 -20.23 -4.06
N ASN A 917 10.77 -19.49 -4.94
CA ASN A 917 10.63 -19.88 -6.33
C ASN A 917 11.58 -19.02 -7.16
N LEU A 918 12.76 -19.55 -7.44
CA LEU A 918 13.80 -18.85 -8.16
C LEU A 918 13.41 -18.48 -9.61
N ASN A 919 12.44 -19.21 -10.18
CA ASN A 919 11.99 -18.98 -11.56
C ASN A 919 10.96 -17.84 -11.67
N GLU A 920 10.33 -17.46 -10.58
CA GLU A 920 9.24 -16.46 -10.55
C GLU A 920 9.57 -15.20 -9.78
N ASP A 921 10.80 -15.04 -9.27
CA ASP A 921 11.23 -13.93 -8.40
C ASP A 921 10.34 -13.74 -7.16
N ASN A 922 9.54 -14.76 -6.82
CA ASN A 922 8.62 -14.73 -5.69
C ASN A 922 9.15 -15.60 -4.54
N MET A 923 8.95 -15.13 -3.33
CA MET A 923 9.27 -15.84 -2.12
C MET A 923 8.02 -15.95 -1.25
N ILE A 924 7.79 -17.13 -0.70
CA ILE A 924 6.67 -17.45 0.17
C ILE A 924 7.19 -17.62 1.59
N ILE A 925 6.53 -16.99 2.55
CA ILE A 925 6.76 -17.23 3.98
C ILE A 925 5.54 -17.96 4.51
N LEU A 926 5.77 -19.20 4.98
CA LEU A 926 4.74 -20.03 5.56
C LEU A 926 4.46 -19.64 7.02
N ASN A 927 3.29 -20.02 7.54
CA ASN A 927 3.00 -19.85 8.95
C ASN A 927 3.94 -20.73 9.82
N SER A 928 4.18 -20.31 11.06
CA SER A 928 5.05 -21.04 11.99
C SER A 928 4.46 -22.33 12.51
N GLU A 929 3.14 -22.43 12.48
CA GLU A 929 2.34 -23.56 12.96
C GLU A 929 1.49 -24.07 11.81
N GLU A 930 1.27 -25.39 11.74
CA GLU A 930 0.42 -25.98 10.72
C GLU A 930 -1.05 -25.86 11.10
N LEU A 931 -1.90 -25.51 10.13
CA LEU A 931 -3.34 -25.56 10.31
C LEU A 931 -3.76 -27.01 10.57
N CYS A 932 -4.64 -27.23 11.53
CA CYS A 932 -5.28 -28.51 11.77
C CYS A 932 -6.71 -28.30 12.28
N LEU A 933 -7.69 -28.67 11.46
CA LEU A 933 -9.10 -28.64 11.77
C LEU A 933 -9.67 -30.07 11.88
N PHE A 934 -8.84 -31.07 12.20
CA PHE A 934 -9.23 -32.48 12.26
C PHE A 934 -10.44 -32.68 13.20
N GLU A 935 -10.39 -32.12 14.38
CA GLU A 935 -11.48 -32.21 15.38
C GLU A 935 -12.77 -31.47 14.93
N ASP A 936 -12.67 -30.57 13.96
CA ASP A 936 -13.78 -29.75 13.49
C ASP A 936 -14.42 -30.27 12.19
N ILE A 937 -13.95 -31.41 11.65
CA ILE A 937 -14.49 -31.99 10.41
C ILE A 937 -15.99 -32.31 10.54
N ASN A 938 -16.41 -32.93 11.65
CA ASN A 938 -17.81 -33.22 11.87
C ASN A 938 -18.68 -31.97 12.00
N TYR A 939 -18.14 -30.89 12.58
CA TYR A 939 -18.83 -29.61 12.58
C TYR A 939 -18.94 -29.05 11.15
N LEU A 940 -17.88 -29.05 10.37
CA LEU A 940 -17.89 -28.59 8.99
C LEU A 940 -18.89 -29.40 8.13
N LYS A 941 -18.93 -30.73 8.28
CA LYS A 941 -19.94 -31.58 7.65
C LYS A 941 -21.35 -31.15 8.05
N SER A 942 -21.59 -30.89 9.34
CA SER A 942 -22.92 -30.54 9.87
C SER A 942 -23.46 -29.20 9.36
N ILE A 943 -22.59 -28.29 8.89
CA ILE A 943 -22.97 -27.03 8.27
C ILE A 943 -22.99 -27.10 6.74
N GLY A 944 -22.77 -28.29 6.15
CA GLY A 944 -22.89 -28.53 4.73
C GLY A 944 -21.64 -28.29 3.90
N ILE A 945 -20.46 -28.33 4.49
CA ILE A 945 -19.19 -28.38 3.74
C ILE A 945 -18.96 -29.81 3.27
N PHE A 946 -18.75 -29.99 1.96
CA PHE A 946 -18.55 -31.29 1.34
C PHE A 946 -17.14 -31.47 0.77
N ASN A 947 -16.35 -30.40 0.65
CA ASN A 947 -15.02 -30.46 0.09
C ASN A 947 -14.00 -29.96 1.12
N PHE A 948 -12.96 -30.75 1.30
CA PHE A 948 -11.86 -30.50 2.23
C PHE A 948 -10.55 -30.56 1.48
N SER A 949 -9.56 -29.77 1.87
CA SER A 949 -8.22 -29.81 1.28
C SER A 949 -7.10 -29.81 2.30
N ILE A 950 -6.01 -30.50 1.94
CA ILE A 950 -4.77 -30.62 2.71
C ILE A 950 -3.62 -29.99 1.91
N ASP A 951 -2.89 -29.03 2.46
CA ASP A 951 -1.68 -28.51 1.82
C ASP A 951 -0.46 -29.32 2.28
N ALA A 952 -0.12 -30.31 1.47
CA ALA A 952 1.00 -31.23 1.69
C ALA A 952 2.21 -30.92 0.78
N ARG A 953 2.27 -29.73 0.19
CA ARG A 953 3.45 -29.29 -0.56
C ARG A 953 4.67 -29.29 0.35
N TRP A 954 5.80 -29.72 -0.18
CA TRP A 954 7.07 -29.80 0.54
C TRP A 954 7.07 -30.75 1.76
N LYS A 955 6.17 -31.74 1.77
CA LYS A 955 6.08 -32.76 2.80
C LYS A 955 6.57 -34.12 2.28
N SER A 956 6.89 -35.02 3.19
CA SER A 956 7.29 -36.40 2.85
C SER A 956 6.07 -37.22 2.40
N LEU A 957 6.33 -38.31 1.68
CA LEU A 957 5.29 -39.26 1.30
C LEU A 957 4.56 -39.83 2.53
N GLU A 958 5.31 -40.27 3.57
CA GLU A 958 4.73 -40.79 4.84
C GLU A 958 3.75 -39.78 5.47
N TYR A 959 4.11 -38.50 5.49
CA TYR A 959 3.20 -37.43 5.98
C TYR A 959 1.90 -37.38 5.19
N ILE A 960 1.98 -37.41 3.84
CA ILE A 960 0.80 -37.27 2.98
C ILE A 960 -0.12 -38.46 3.13
N GLU A 961 0.44 -39.66 3.23
CA GLU A 961 -0.30 -40.92 3.40
C GLU A 961 -1.00 -40.94 4.77
N ASP A 962 -0.25 -40.75 5.84
CA ASP A 962 -0.77 -40.84 7.20
C ASP A 962 -1.83 -39.76 7.47
N ILE A 963 -1.57 -38.51 7.09
CA ILE A 963 -2.51 -37.39 7.27
C ILE A 963 -3.73 -37.60 6.33
N GLY A 964 -3.49 -37.92 5.07
CA GLY A 964 -4.58 -38.17 4.10
C GLY A 964 -5.51 -39.28 4.54
N LYS A 965 -4.95 -40.40 5.00
CA LYS A 965 -5.72 -41.54 5.52
C LYS A 965 -6.53 -41.15 6.76
N ALA A 966 -5.91 -40.50 7.74
CA ALA A 966 -6.61 -40.04 8.94
C ALA A 966 -7.83 -39.18 8.62
N TYR A 967 -7.65 -38.18 7.72
CA TYR A 967 -8.77 -37.34 7.29
C TYR A 967 -9.82 -38.08 6.49
N ARG A 968 -9.44 -39.03 5.59
CA ARG A 968 -10.37 -39.82 4.78
C ARG A 968 -11.24 -40.73 5.66
N GLU A 969 -10.61 -41.41 6.62
CA GLU A 969 -11.33 -42.29 7.56
C GLU A 969 -12.37 -41.50 8.39
N LEU A 970 -11.99 -40.28 8.86
CA LEU A 970 -12.92 -39.43 9.60
C LEU A 970 -14.03 -38.84 8.72
N ILE A 971 -13.72 -38.50 7.49
CA ILE A 971 -14.69 -37.96 6.53
C ILE A 971 -15.72 -39.05 6.15
N ASP A 972 -15.27 -40.29 5.92
CA ASP A 972 -16.11 -41.42 5.53
C ASP A 972 -16.79 -42.13 6.71
N GLU A 973 -16.58 -41.66 7.94
CA GLU A 973 -17.11 -42.26 9.18
C GLU A 973 -16.69 -43.73 9.38
N LYS A 974 -15.46 -44.06 8.92
CA LYS A 974 -14.88 -45.40 9.01
C LYS A 974 -13.95 -45.56 10.22
N THR A 975 -13.70 -44.52 10.98
CA THR A 975 -12.81 -44.59 12.15
C THR A 975 -13.62 -44.80 13.43
N ASP A 976 -13.27 -45.87 14.18
CA ASP A 976 -13.82 -46.15 15.51
C ASP A 976 -13.00 -45.45 16.62
N ASP A 977 -11.77 -44.99 16.30
CA ASP A 977 -10.85 -44.35 17.25
C ASP A 977 -10.27 -43.06 16.69
N ILE A 978 -10.95 -41.95 16.95
CA ILE A 978 -10.51 -40.60 16.61
C ILE A 978 -9.19 -40.21 17.30
N ASP A 979 -8.94 -40.78 18.51
CA ASP A 979 -7.74 -40.49 19.30
C ASP A 979 -6.48 -41.11 18.68
N GLU A 980 -6.58 -42.31 18.04
CA GLU A 980 -5.47 -42.93 17.33
C GLU A 980 -5.09 -42.14 16.06
N SER A 981 -6.08 -41.74 15.27
CA SER A 981 -5.86 -40.90 14.10
C SER A 981 -5.25 -39.56 14.49
N LYS A 982 -5.65 -38.99 15.62
CA LYS A 982 -5.05 -37.77 16.15
C LYS A 982 -3.60 -37.95 16.58
N LYS A 983 -3.25 -39.05 17.24
CA LYS A 983 -1.84 -39.36 17.59
C LYS A 983 -0.97 -39.47 16.36
N THR A 984 -1.49 -40.01 15.27
CA THR A 984 -0.80 -40.05 13.97
C THR A 984 -0.50 -38.64 13.45
N ILE A 985 -1.49 -37.73 13.52
CA ILE A 985 -1.30 -36.32 13.13
C ILE A 985 -0.24 -35.66 14.03
N ASP A 986 -0.35 -35.82 15.35
CA ASP A 986 0.59 -35.18 16.32
C ASP A 986 2.02 -35.70 16.15
N LYS A 987 2.23 -36.94 15.71
CA LYS A 987 3.54 -37.51 15.35
C LYS A 987 4.24 -36.71 14.26
N HIS A 988 3.51 -36.32 13.22
CA HIS A 988 4.03 -35.58 12.07
C HIS A 988 4.09 -34.06 12.30
N CYS A 989 3.18 -33.53 13.11
CA CYS A 989 2.94 -32.12 13.28
C CYS A 989 3.01 -31.67 14.75
N PRO A 990 4.22 -31.38 15.28
CA PRO A 990 4.36 -31.04 16.70
C PRO A 990 3.82 -29.65 17.08
N ASN A 991 3.54 -28.78 16.11
CA ASN A 991 3.04 -27.43 16.34
C ASN A 991 1.81 -27.19 15.44
N LEU A 992 0.63 -27.37 15.99
CA LEU A 992 -0.65 -27.23 15.32
C LEU A 992 -1.38 -25.97 15.76
N THR A 993 -2.20 -25.40 14.87
CA THR A 993 -3.05 -24.26 15.13
C THR A 993 -4.40 -24.42 14.41
N LYS A 994 -5.46 -23.92 15.02
CA LYS A 994 -6.75 -23.72 14.35
C LYS A 994 -6.84 -22.32 13.69
N ALA A 995 -5.73 -21.59 13.64
CA ALA A 995 -5.65 -20.25 13.07
C ALA A 995 -6.77 -19.32 13.61
N ASN A 996 -7.57 -18.74 12.70
CA ASN A 996 -8.69 -17.87 13.06
C ASN A 996 -10.04 -18.60 13.20
N PHE A 997 -10.06 -19.92 12.96
CA PHE A 997 -11.29 -20.69 12.91
C PHE A 997 -12.09 -20.65 14.23
N ASP A 998 -11.44 -20.82 15.38
CA ASP A 998 -12.12 -20.80 16.70
C ASP A 998 -12.24 -19.40 17.33
N LYS A 999 -11.28 -18.52 17.07
CA LYS A 999 -11.20 -17.24 17.78
C LYS A 999 -11.73 -16.06 16.99
N GLY A 1000 -11.85 -16.23 15.69
CA GLY A 1000 -12.19 -15.14 14.79
C GLY A 1000 -11.13 -14.06 14.68
N LEU A 1001 -11.40 -13.04 13.88
CA LEU A 1001 -10.57 -11.86 13.72
C LEU A 1001 -10.94 -10.79 14.75
N LYS A 1002 -9.92 -10.15 15.35
CA LYS A 1002 -10.07 -9.06 16.32
C LYS A 1002 -10.49 -7.75 15.67
#